data_e222210b68bce3d37939058cfc48782a
#
_entry.id   e222210b68bce3d37939058cfc48782a
#
_cell.length_a   1.000
_cell.length_b   1.000
_cell.length_c   1.000
_cell.angle_alpha   90.00
_cell.angle_beta   90.00
_cell.angle_gamma   90.00
#
_symmetry.space_group_name_H-M   'P 1'
#
loop_
_entity.id
_entity.type
_entity.pdbx_description
1 polymer ?
#
loop_
_entity_poly.entity_id
_entity_poly.type
_entity_poly.pdbx_seq_one_letter_code
_entity_poly.pdbx_strand_id
1 'polypeptide(L)'
;MKPTDTLHTQDGSIPTPGSYPLYEYPAYTFDKKYENDEFQKKVITLDSGYHLVLAPPGCGKTDILAERVVRALSCGVSLDDMLCLTFTNRAARGMRSRILERLQASGEMSLFVGNVHRFCSHYLFDNNVVARDTTVIDEQESLSIMASIFGWKEGSYASNGYKRVLTNTIKLQHLGYMIASGCPKEFLMHTDLFRTFDYKTLFKLVSLDYTMENFAGLYNGTVFPKVDTSGQPSKYLDDCLQQFKFARKYQQYKEERNLVDFDDLLILTYIHASQHQDKLKKYSWIQIDEVQDLSPFQFGIIDLFTDHSKENVTLYLGDEQQAIFSFIGAKLATLEWLRERCGKNMHRLYFNYRSPKYLLDVFNTYANMELDVDPHFLPKTNNLTEAGQDSLCIMSAPEKDAEVRLVAESVGNFCTLYPAERVAVLVPWNKDADQISSVLSDRNIPHFKISGTDLFTTRQAQLLFAHLQVVYMDSNMMAWSKILTGTDIFNEDAEARRFVKHLRDNYLLPSDFLNYTRSSYMLELYRCCQGEYVIFDTETTGLNVFEDDIVQIAAIKVNAGKITDRFNIILHTDKQIPAMLGGIINPLLQEYERAEKVDRKTGLYAFMDFVGDCTLIGQNVEYDCNILDYNLRRDCGDFSFFTVHPLYFDTLRVARIMAPRLKSYKLKSLLEVFGLEGENSHLADDDVIATLSVLDHFLGIFAANMQQHIDCLQNNSAVAELFRRAYADIYHGTLSRLYQRSFETPLLVDELEQLYGTFIQKEWITANPKMQYIFSFLRNDVIFPEKTPSLKEQLSAHLLDITTYREADLCDSSCITEKVFVSTVHKAKGLEFENVIIFEATDGIYPFFDKKTPEEIRESARLFYVAMTRAKKRLHITYAESVSGISKWGNPYSIDKEPTPFLRHIKKYFNF
;
A
#
# COMPACT_ATOMS: atom_id res chain seq x y z
N MET A 1 22.65 27.16 11.05
CA MET A 1 22.70 28.37 11.94
C MET A 1 22.57 27.86 13.36
N LYS A 2 23.47 28.28 14.23
CA LYS A 2 23.49 27.89 15.65
C LYS A 2 22.26 28.43 16.39
N PRO A 3 21.70 27.71 17.38
CA PRO A 3 20.65 28.28 18.23
C PRO A 3 21.29 29.26 19.22
N THR A 4 20.78 30.45 19.25
CA THR A 4 21.07 31.43 20.28
C THR A 4 19.77 31.89 20.94
N ASP A 5 19.84 31.85 22.25
CA ASP A 5 19.14 32.63 23.24
C ASP A 5 17.71 32.29 23.65
N THR A 6 17.67 31.72 24.83
CA THR A 6 16.58 31.69 25.80
C THR A 6 16.02 33.08 26.06
N LEU A 7 14.78 33.35 25.73
CA LEU A 7 13.99 34.46 26.23
C LEU A 7 13.22 34.00 27.47
N HIS A 8 13.67 34.43 28.63
CA HIS A 8 12.90 34.43 29.86
C HIS A 8 11.75 35.45 29.74
N THR A 9 10.51 34.99 29.68
CA THR A 9 9.35 35.82 29.96
C THR A 9 9.10 35.81 31.47
N GLN A 10 9.33 36.93 32.11
CA GLN A 10 8.79 37.27 33.42
C GLN A 10 7.30 37.58 33.23
N ASP A 11 6.43 36.60 33.34
CA ASP A 11 5.07 36.77 33.88
C ASP A 11 4.46 35.36 34.06
N GLY A 12 4.03 35.11 35.27
CA GLY A 12 3.51 33.78 35.68
C GLY A 12 2.08 33.52 35.22
N SER A 13 1.80 33.60 33.93
CA SER A 13 0.55 33.21 33.35
C SER A 13 0.71 31.82 32.69
N ILE A 14 -0.07 30.88 33.19
CA ILE A 14 -0.22 29.50 32.63
C ILE A 14 -0.63 29.63 31.17
N PRO A 15 0.10 29.04 30.22
CA PRO A 15 -0.30 29.03 28.81
C PRO A 15 -1.59 28.23 28.64
N THR A 16 -2.57 28.79 27.99
CA THR A 16 -3.78 28.12 27.54
C THR A 16 -3.41 26.93 26.61
N PRO A 17 -4.07 25.77 26.72
CA PRO A 17 -3.81 24.62 25.86
C PRO A 17 -4.13 24.97 24.40
N GLY A 18 -3.13 24.97 23.53
CA GLY A 18 -3.32 25.18 22.09
C GLY A 18 -2.32 26.12 21.40
N SER A 19 -1.37 26.73 22.09
CA SER A 19 -0.34 27.54 21.42
C SER A 19 0.97 26.75 21.28
N TYR A 20 1.08 25.94 20.26
CA TYR A 20 2.38 25.66 19.66
C TYR A 20 2.93 27.00 19.13
N PRO A 21 4.25 27.26 19.19
CA PRO A 21 4.79 28.48 18.61
C PRO A 21 4.36 28.50 17.14
N LEU A 22 3.58 29.51 16.76
CA LEU A 22 3.29 29.83 15.38
C LEU A 22 4.65 30.05 14.71
N TYR A 23 5.12 29.07 13.94
CA TYR A 23 6.18 29.28 12.98
C TYR A 23 5.65 30.36 12.04
N GLU A 24 6.11 31.60 12.18
CA GLU A 24 5.88 32.63 11.20
C GLU A 24 6.65 32.21 9.93
N TYR A 25 5.95 31.52 9.05
CA TYR A 25 6.50 31.29 7.72
C TYR A 25 6.69 32.66 7.05
N PRO A 26 7.84 32.88 6.39
CA PRO A 26 8.07 34.16 5.72
C PRO A 26 6.96 34.41 4.69
N ALA A 27 6.62 35.69 4.50
CA ALA A 27 5.61 36.09 3.53
C ALA A 27 5.91 35.42 2.15
N TYR A 28 4.90 34.76 1.60
CA TYR A 28 5.05 34.06 0.33
C TYR A 28 5.45 35.01 -0.80
N THR A 29 6.51 34.67 -1.51
CA THR A 29 6.93 35.33 -2.74
C THR A 29 6.99 34.28 -3.85
N PHE A 30 6.50 34.61 -5.04
CA PHE A 30 6.60 33.74 -6.19
C PHE A 30 8.06 33.45 -6.55
N ASP A 31 8.35 32.19 -6.85
CA ASP A 31 9.60 31.80 -7.48
C ASP A 31 9.71 32.51 -8.86
N LYS A 32 10.92 33.00 -9.21
CA LYS A 32 11.19 33.68 -10.49
C LYS A 32 10.71 32.92 -11.71
N LYS A 33 10.71 31.60 -11.66
CA LYS A 33 10.24 30.74 -12.77
C LYS A 33 8.76 30.96 -13.12
N TYR A 34 7.94 31.42 -12.21
CA TYR A 34 6.52 31.72 -12.45
C TYR A 34 6.26 33.17 -12.90
N GLU A 35 7.27 34.05 -12.87
CA GLU A 35 7.08 35.48 -13.16
C GLU A 35 6.38 35.76 -14.50
N ASN A 36 6.62 34.91 -15.50
CA ASN A 36 6.10 35.06 -16.87
C ASN A 36 4.93 34.14 -17.21
N ASP A 37 4.38 33.38 -16.26
CA ASP A 37 3.23 32.50 -16.49
C ASP A 37 2.04 32.89 -15.58
N GLU A 38 1.19 33.77 -16.07
CA GLU A 38 0.00 34.24 -15.37
C GLU A 38 -1.01 33.09 -15.12
N PHE A 39 -1.00 32.05 -15.95
CA PHE A 39 -1.90 30.91 -15.77
C PHE A 39 -1.46 30.05 -14.58
N GLN A 40 -0.16 29.77 -14.46
CA GLN A 40 0.38 29.07 -13.29
C GLN A 40 0.20 29.89 -12.01
N LYS A 41 0.51 31.21 -12.05
CA LYS A 41 0.28 32.12 -10.91
C LYS A 41 -1.18 32.07 -10.45
N LYS A 42 -2.13 32.16 -11.39
CA LYS A 42 -3.55 32.09 -11.07
C LYS A 42 -3.88 30.79 -10.37
N VAL A 43 -3.40 29.63 -10.85
CA VAL A 43 -3.66 28.33 -10.21
C VAL A 43 -3.02 28.26 -8.83
N ILE A 44 -1.80 28.77 -8.64
CA ILE A 44 -1.10 28.80 -7.36
C ILE A 44 -1.88 29.61 -6.33
N THR A 45 -2.54 30.71 -6.73
CA THR A 45 -3.26 31.63 -5.84
C THR A 45 -4.72 31.26 -5.55
N LEU A 46 -5.25 30.16 -6.08
CA LEU A 46 -6.61 29.68 -5.76
C LEU A 46 -6.68 29.27 -4.27
N ASP A 47 -7.59 29.86 -3.53
CA ASP A 47 -7.69 29.79 -2.07
C ASP A 47 -9.11 29.49 -1.53
N SER A 48 -10.11 29.35 -2.38
CA SER A 48 -11.47 28.99 -1.95
C SER A 48 -12.26 28.29 -3.05
N GLY A 49 -13.02 27.24 -2.70
CA GLY A 49 -13.93 26.52 -3.58
C GLY A 49 -13.33 25.36 -4.36
N TYR A 50 -14.12 24.84 -5.28
CA TYR A 50 -13.73 23.69 -6.12
C TYR A 50 -13.21 24.19 -7.46
N HIS A 51 -12.02 23.72 -7.85
CA HIS A 51 -11.34 24.13 -9.08
C HIS A 51 -10.89 22.93 -9.90
N LEU A 52 -11.17 22.96 -11.20
CA LEU A 52 -10.64 22.00 -12.17
C LEU A 52 -9.54 22.67 -13.02
N VAL A 53 -8.34 22.10 -13.01
CA VAL A 53 -7.21 22.54 -13.81
C VAL A 53 -6.91 21.50 -14.88
N LEU A 54 -7.10 21.86 -16.13
CA LEU A 54 -6.74 21.03 -17.28
C LEU A 54 -5.33 21.42 -17.74
N ALA A 55 -4.41 20.48 -17.68
CA ALA A 55 -3.00 20.72 -17.91
C ALA A 55 -2.38 19.65 -18.81
N PRO A 56 -2.07 19.97 -20.06
CA PRO A 56 -1.35 19.07 -20.96
C PRO A 56 -0.01 18.57 -20.41
N PRO A 57 0.59 17.53 -21.03
CA PRO A 57 1.91 17.06 -20.63
C PRO A 57 2.95 18.17 -20.63
N GLY A 58 3.84 18.18 -19.64
CA GLY A 58 4.95 19.11 -19.57
C GLY A 58 4.63 20.53 -19.10
N CYS A 59 3.40 20.80 -18.62
CA CYS A 59 3.01 22.13 -18.11
C CYS A 59 3.34 22.38 -16.63
N GLY A 60 4.17 21.54 -16.00
CA GLY A 60 4.64 21.75 -14.63
C GLY A 60 3.63 21.43 -13.53
N LYS A 61 2.68 20.50 -13.77
CA LYS A 61 1.62 20.11 -12.80
C LYS A 61 2.12 19.88 -11.37
N THR A 62 3.01 18.93 -11.19
CA THR A 62 3.51 18.54 -9.87
C THR A 62 4.26 19.66 -9.16
N ASP A 63 4.89 20.52 -9.92
CA ASP A 63 5.64 21.67 -9.42
C ASP A 63 4.71 22.74 -8.84
N ILE A 64 3.60 23.03 -9.55
CA ILE A 64 2.54 23.92 -9.06
C ILE A 64 1.91 23.38 -7.77
N LEU A 65 1.66 22.06 -7.69
CA LEU A 65 1.08 21.44 -6.50
C LEU A 65 1.98 21.59 -5.28
N ALA A 66 3.30 21.44 -5.44
CA ALA A 66 4.25 21.68 -4.36
C ALA A 66 4.28 23.16 -3.93
N GLU A 67 4.26 24.09 -4.90
CA GLU A 67 4.22 25.55 -4.64
C GLU A 67 2.97 25.97 -3.87
N ARG A 68 1.82 25.37 -4.20
CA ARG A 68 0.56 25.62 -3.50
C ARG A 68 0.60 25.24 -2.03
N VAL A 69 1.28 24.13 -1.67
CA VAL A 69 1.46 23.75 -0.27
C VAL A 69 2.22 24.84 0.49
N VAL A 70 3.34 25.29 -0.09
CA VAL A 70 4.15 26.36 0.53
C VAL A 70 3.34 27.65 0.73
N ARG A 71 2.57 28.02 -0.29
CA ARG A 71 1.69 29.19 -0.20
C ARG A 71 0.59 29.01 0.87
N ALA A 72 -0.07 27.86 0.90
CA ALA A 72 -1.11 27.60 1.88
C ALA A 72 -0.60 27.71 3.32
N LEU A 73 0.61 27.20 3.60
CA LEU A 73 1.28 27.37 4.89
C LEU A 73 1.52 28.85 5.23
N SER A 74 1.97 29.64 4.25
CA SER A 74 2.16 31.09 4.47
C SER A 74 0.85 31.86 4.70
N CYS A 75 -0.28 31.27 4.29
CA CYS A 75 -1.62 31.78 4.54
C CYS A 75 -2.23 31.23 5.85
N GLY A 76 -1.48 30.46 6.64
CA GLY A 76 -1.90 29.94 7.94
C GLY A 76 -2.65 28.62 7.91
N VAL A 77 -2.70 27.91 6.77
CA VAL A 77 -3.29 26.58 6.70
C VAL A 77 -2.32 25.56 7.29
N SER A 78 -2.77 24.76 8.25
CA SER A 78 -1.94 23.73 8.86
C SER A 78 -1.67 22.57 7.89
N LEU A 79 -0.49 21.95 7.96
CA LEU A 79 -0.19 20.73 7.20
C LEU A 79 -1.17 19.60 7.53
N ASP A 80 -1.68 19.56 8.75
CA ASP A 80 -2.67 18.56 9.18
C ASP A 80 -4.04 18.74 8.53
N ASP A 81 -4.36 19.94 8.05
CA ASP A 81 -5.62 20.25 7.36
C ASP A 81 -5.53 20.05 5.85
N MET A 82 -4.34 19.67 5.37
CA MET A 82 -4.08 19.45 3.95
C MET A 82 -4.08 17.97 3.59
N LEU A 83 -4.58 17.66 2.37
CA LEU A 83 -4.56 16.33 1.78
C LEU A 83 -4.08 16.42 0.34
N CYS A 84 -2.98 15.74 0.02
CA CYS A 84 -2.42 15.65 -1.32
C CYS A 84 -2.56 14.23 -1.87
N LEU A 85 -3.36 14.07 -2.91
CA LEU A 85 -3.62 12.78 -3.53
C LEU A 85 -3.13 12.74 -4.96
N THR A 86 -2.67 11.56 -5.40
CA THR A 86 -2.29 11.27 -6.77
C THR A 86 -2.60 9.82 -7.11
N PHE A 87 -2.43 9.42 -8.38
CA PHE A 87 -2.77 8.07 -8.81
C PHE A 87 -1.72 7.01 -8.44
N THR A 88 -0.42 7.37 -8.42
CA THR A 88 0.67 6.40 -8.19
C THR A 88 1.57 6.77 -7.02
N ASN A 89 2.16 5.76 -6.36
CA ASN A 89 3.15 5.97 -5.29
C ASN A 89 4.34 6.81 -5.76
N ARG A 90 4.79 6.60 -7.00
CA ARG A 90 5.87 7.37 -7.61
C ARG A 90 5.54 8.87 -7.70
N ALA A 91 4.36 9.22 -8.23
CA ALA A 91 3.94 10.61 -8.32
C ALA A 91 3.82 11.24 -6.93
N ALA A 92 3.35 10.48 -5.94
CA ALA A 92 3.29 10.91 -4.53
C ALA A 92 4.69 11.22 -3.98
N ARG A 93 5.68 10.35 -4.21
CA ARG A 93 7.07 10.61 -3.79
C ARG A 93 7.65 11.83 -4.47
N GLY A 94 7.48 11.96 -5.79
CA GLY A 94 7.94 13.13 -6.53
C GLY A 94 7.31 14.43 -6.03
N MET A 95 6.04 14.41 -5.67
CA MET A 95 5.35 15.56 -5.05
C MET A 95 5.93 15.85 -3.67
N ARG A 96 6.06 14.82 -2.81
CA ARG A 96 6.60 14.95 -1.46
C ARG A 96 8.03 15.52 -1.48
N SER A 97 8.90 15.00 -2.35
CA SER A 97 10.29 15.49 -2.47
C SER A 97 10.34 16.98 -2.84
N ARG A 98 9.50 17.43 -3.79
CA ARG A 98 9.42 18.84 -4.17
C ARG A 98 8.88 19.74 -3.05
N ILE A 99 7.91 19.25 -2.29
CA ILE A 99 7.38 19.97 -1.12
C ILE A 99 8.49 20.13 -0.08
N LEU A 100 9.19 19.05 0.28
CA LEU A 100 10.30 19.10 1.26
C LEU A 100 11.43 20.01 0.82
N GLU A 101 11.84 19.93 -0.45
CA GLU A 101 12.87 20.79 -1.03
C GLU A 101 12.51 22.27 -0.87
N ARG A 102 11.26 22.66 -1.14
CA ARG A 102 10.78 24.03 -1.05
C ARG A 102 10.62 24.52 0.38
N LEU A 103 10.19 23.66 1.27
CA LEU A 103 10.09 23.97 2.68
C LEU A 103 11.46 23.99 3.37
N GLN A 104 12.53 23.58 2.69
CA GLN A 104 13.87 23.37 3.25
C GLN A 104 13.79 22.50 4.52
N ALA A 105 12.81 21.60 4.56
CA ALA A 105 12.56 20.72 5.68
C ALA A 105 13.22 19.36 5.41
N SER A 106 14.01 18.91 6.39
CA SER A 106 14.45 17.52 6.47
C SER A 106 13.56 16.84 7.50
N GLY A 107 12.60 16.00 7.05
CA GLY A 107 11.87 15.29 8.06
C GLY A 107 10.45 14.84 7.64
N GLU A 108 9.76 14.18 8.58
CA GLU A 108 8.35 13.88 8.45
C GLU A 108 7.53 15.14 8.45
N MET A 109 6.61 15.19 7.52
CA MET A 109 5.54 16.18 7.51
C MET A 109 4.27 15.48 7.97
N SER A 110 3.47 16.15 8.77
CA SER A 110 2.11 15.71 9.12
C SER A 110 1.18 15.70 7.88
N LEU A 111 1.58 16.33 6.78
CA LEU A 111 0.88 16.33 5.52
C LEU A 111 0.85 14.93 4.90
N PHE A 112 -0.36 14.42 4.64
CA PHE A 112 -0.50 13.19 3.86
C PHE A 112 -0.28 13.47 2.38
N VAL A 113 0.69 12.77 1.78
CA VAL A 113 0.95 12.74 0.33
C VAL A 113 0.98 11.28 -0.12
N GLY A 114 -0.01 10.85 -0.89
CA GLY A 114 -0.13 9.44 -1.28
C GLY A 114 -1.16 9.18 -2.36
N ASN A 115 -1.37 7.91 -2.69
CA ASN A 115 -2.51 7.50 -3.52
C ASN A 115 -3.73 7.20 -2.64
N VAL A 116 -4.90 7.06 -3.28
CA VAL A 116 -6.18 6.85 -2.56
C VAL A 116 -6.17 5.53 -1.78
N HIS A 117 -5.58 4.45 -2.31
CA HIS A 117 -5.53 3.16 -1.60
C HIS A 117 -4.67 3.24 -0.34
N ARG A 118 -3.52 3.93 -0.40
CA ARG A 118 -2.68 4.17 0.76
C ARG A 118 -3.40 5.01 1.80
N PHE A 119 -4.11 6.06 1.38
CA PHE A 119 -4.95 6.87 2.28
C PHE A 119 -6.00 6.01 2.99
N CYS A 120 -6.74 5.19 2.23
CA CYS A 120 -7.74 4.28 2.78
C CYS A 120 -7.12 3.25 3.73
N SER A 121 -5.97 2.68 3.37
CA SER A 121 -5.24 1.74 4.23
C SER A 121 -4.89 2.36 5.57
N HIS A 122 -4.21 3.52 5.59
CA HIS A 122 -3.90 4.25 6.81
C HIS A 122 -5.16 4.54 7.63
N TYR A 123 -6.20 5.07 6.98
CA TYR A 123 -7.47 5.34 7.67
C TYR A 123 -8.04 4.10 8.37
N LEU A 124 -8.07 2.96 7.69
CA LEU A 124 -8.65 1.72 8.23
C LEU A 124 -7.85 1.17 9.41
N PHE A 125 -6.53 1.18 9.33
CA PHE A 125 -5.65 0.69 10.39
C PHE A 125 -5.62 1.65 11.59
N ASP A 126 -5.51 2.95 11.37
CA ASP A 126 -5.43 3.96 12.43
C ASP A 126 -6.74 4.07 13.23
N ASN A 127 -7.88 3.89 12.56
CA ASN A 127 -9.19 3.90 13.22
C ASN A 127 -9.66 2.51 13.70
N ASN A 128 -8.81 1.48 13.63
CA ASN A 128 -9.13 0.10 14.01
C ASN A 128 -10.42 -0.44 13.32
N VAL A 129 -10.67 -0.02 12.09
CA VAL A 129 -11.76 -0.56 11.26
C VAL A 129 -11.45 -1.98 10.84
N VAL A 130 -10.17 -2.24 10.58
CA VAL A 130 -9.59 -3.57 10.38
C VAL A 130 -8.59 -3.86 11.51
N ALA A 131 -8.42 -5.12 11.83
CA ALA A 131 -7.45 -5.54 12.84
C ALA A 131 -6.01 -5.25 12.36
N ARG A 132 -5.09 -4.97 13.29
CA ARG A 132 -3.69 -4.68 12.93
C ARG A 132 -2.98 -5.86 12.25
N ASP A 133 -3.43 -7.08 12.46
CA ASP A 133 -2.94 -8.30 11.83
C ASP A 133 -3.65 -8.60 10.48
N THR A 134 -4.48 -7.70 10.00
CA THR A 134 -5.10 -7.82 8.67
C THR A 134 -4.03 -7.75 7.59
N THR A 135 -4.04 -8.72 6.69
CA THR A 135 -3.13 -8.77 5.55
C THR A 135 -3.79 -8.19 4.31
N VAL A 136 -3.13 -7.24 3.68
CA VAL A 136 -3.53 -6.74 2.36
C VAL A 136 -2.96 -7.69 1.30
N ILE A 137 -3.85 -8.37 0.57
CA ILE A 137 -3.47 -9.32 -0.49
C ILE A 137 -3.46 -8.63 -1.86
N ASP A 138 -2.52 -9.05 -2.70
CA ASP A 138 -2.38 -8.52 -4.05
C ASP A 138 -3.26 -9.27 -5.08
N GLU A 139 -3.20 -8.84 -6.37
CA GLU A 139 -3.98 -9.46 -7.45
C GLU A 139 -3.61 -10.94 -7.65
N GLN A 140 -2.32 -11.31 -7.52
CA GLN A 140 -1.89 -12.68 -7.74
C GLN A 140 -2.37 -13.61 -6.62
N GLU A 141 -2.29 -13.14 -5.38
CA GLU A 141 -2.82 -13.84 -4.21
C GLU A 141 -4.33 -14.01 -4.31
N SER A 142 -5.04 -12.96 -4.68
CA SER A 142 -6.50 -12.98 -4.90
C SER A 142 -6.89 -14.02 -5.97
N LEU A 143 -6.15 -14.08 -7.07
CA LEU A 143 -6.35 -15.08 -8.13
C LEU A 143 -6.03 -16.49 -7.66
N SER A 144 -4.94 -16.70 -6.91
CA SER A 144 -4.56 -18.00 -6.35
C SER A 144 -5.62 -18.52 -5.37
N ILE A 145 -6.10 -17.67 -4.49
CA ILE A 145 -7.18 -18.00 -3.54
C ILE A 145 -8.46 -18.35 -4.29
N MET A 146 -8.84 -17.54 -5.27
CA MET A 146 -10.05 -17.78 -6.06
C MET A 146 -9.95 -19.07 -6.88
N ALA A 147 -8.79 -19.37 -7.48
CA ALA A 147 -8.54 -20.63 -8.17
C ALA A 147 -8.71 -21.84 -7.23
N SER A 148 -8.20 -21.73 -6.00
CA SER A 148 -8.38 -22.76 -4.97
C SER A 148 -9.86 -22.95 -4.60
N ILE A 149 -10.65 -21.86 -4.52
CA ILE A 149 -12.11 -21.91 -4.25
C ILE A 149 -12.86 -22.61 -5.41
N PHE A 150 -12.41 -22.42 -6.65
CA PHE A 150 -12.93 -23.14 -7.82
C PHE A 150 -12.49 -24.60 -7.88
N GLY A 151 -11.52 -25.02 -7.04
CA GLY A 151 -10.91 -26.36 -7.10
C GLY A 151 -9.95 -26.53 -8.29
N TRP A 152 -9.44 -25.44 -8.84
CA TRP A 152 -8.45 -25.46 -9.93
C TRP A 152 -7.03 -25.57 -9.37
N LYS A 153 -6.14 -26.23 -10.14
CA LYS A 153 -4.72 -26.27 -9.75
C LYS A 153 -4.09 -24.89 -9.79
N GLU A 154 -3.17 -24.65 -8.87
CA GLU A 154 -2.35 -23.43 -8.89
C GLU A 154 -1.59 -23.32 -10.22
N GLY A 155 -1.53 -22.11 -10.78
CA GLY A 155 -0.97 -21.86 -12.11
C GLY A 155 -1.92 -22.11 -13.30
N SER A 156 -3.08 -22.75 -13.11
CA SER A 156 -4.07 -22.93 -14.20
C SER A 156 -4.60 -21.62 -14.76
N TYR A 157 -4.53 -20.54 -13.98
CA TYR A 157 -4.94 -19.21 -14.38
C TYR A 157 -3.91 -18.43 -15.23
N ALA A 158 -2.80 -19.07 -15.61
CA ALA A 158 -1.85 -18.48 -16.56
C ALA A 158 -2.48 -18.26 -17.96
N SER A 159 -3.54 -19.00 -18.32
CA SER A 159 -4.28 -18.74 -19.55
C SER A 159 -5.28 -17.59 -19.37
N ASN A 160 -5.35 -16.68 -20.35
CA ASN A 160 -6.22 -15.52 -20.32
C ASN A 160 -7.70 -15.83 -20.07
N GLY A 161 -8.18 -16.98 -20.53
CA GLY A 161 -9.58 -17.41 -20.34
C GLY A 161 -9.91 -17.68 -18.88
N TYR A 162 -9.08 -18.45 -18.19
CA TYR A 162 -9.25 -18.76 -16.77
C TYR A 162 -9.04 -17.51 -15.90
N LYS A 163 -7.98 -16.73 -16.16
CA LYS A 163 -7.74 -15.48 -15.45
C LYS A 163 -8.97 -14.57 -15.50
N ARG A 164 -9.60 -14.41 -16.67
CA ARG A 164 -10.80 -13.58 -16.81
C ARG A 164 -11.97 -14.06 -15.94
N VAL A 165 -12.22 -15.37 -15.86
CA VAL A 165 -13.31 -15.91 -15.01
C VAL A 165 -13.04 -15.60 -13.53
N LEU A 166 -11.83 -15.83 -13.06
CA LEU A 166 -11.44 -15.54 -11.65
C LEU A 166 -11.58 -14.06 -11.35
N THR A 167 -11.00 -13.20 -12.18
CA THR A 167 -11.07 -11.72 -12.01
C THR A 167 -12.52 -11.24 -12.00
N ASN A 168 -13.38 -11.73 -12.90
CA ASN A 168 -14.79 -11.36 -12.92
C ASN A 168 -15.51 -11.81 -11.64
N THR A 169 -15.18 -12.97 -11.09
CA THR A 169 -15.78 -13.47 -9.85
C THR A 169 -15.33 -12.66 -8.63
N ILE A 170 -14.05 -12.23 -8.58
CA ILE A 170 -13.54 -11.32 -7.55
C ILE A 170 -14.27 -9.99 -7.63
N LYS A 171 -14.36 -9.39 -8.81
CA LYS A 171 -15.11 -8.13 -9.01
C LYS A 171 -16.59 -8.27 -8.65
N LEU A 172 -17.20 -9.42 -8.90
CA LEU A 172 -18.59 -9.69 -8.52
C LEU A 172 -18.76 -9.73 -7.00
N GLN A 173 -17.77 -10.23 -6.26
CA GLN A 173 -17.77 -10.16 -4.80
C GLN A 173 -17.74 -8.70 -4.31
N HIS A 174 -16.88 -7.86 -4.87
CA HIS A 174 -16.82 -6.43 -4.52
C HIS A 174 -18.16 -5.75 -4.77
N LEU A 175 -18.76 -5.97 -5.93
CA LEU A 175 -20.08 -5.44 -6.26
C LEU A 175 -21.15 -5.90 -5.27
N GLY A 176 -21.19 -7.21 -4.97
CA GLY A 176 -22.15 -7.77 -4.02
C GLY A 176 -21.99 -7.15 -2.63
N TYR A 177 -20.75 -6.93 -2.19
CA TYR A 177 -20.46 -6.31 -0.91
C TYR A 177 -20.85 -4.83 -0.87
N MET A 178 -20.56 -4.06 -1.92
CA MET A 178 -20.99 -2.66 -2.04
C MET A 178 -22.51 -2.52 -1.98
N ILE A 179 -23.24 -3.38 -2.69
CA ILE A 179 -24.71 -3.39 -2.70
C ILE A 179 -25.25 -3.74 -1.30
N ALA A 180 -24.73 -4.79 -0.67
CA ALA A 180 -25.16 -5.20 0.67
C ALA A 180 -24.90 -4.12 1.72
N SER A 181 -23.89 -3.27 1.51
CA SER A 181 -23.52 -2.17 2.40
C SER A 181 -24.25 -0.86 2.09
N GLY A 182 -25.17 -0.84 1.15
CA GLY A 182 -25.96 0.33 0.81
C GLY A 182 -25.21 1.43 0.06
N CYS A 183 -24.15 1.10 -0.66
CA CYS A 183 -23.44 2.07 -1.49
C CYS A 183 -24.38 2.69 -2.55
N PRO A 184 -24.30 4.03 -2.81
CA PRO A 184 -25.15 4.69 -3.77
C PRO A 184 -25.08 4.07 -5.16
N LYS A 185 -26.24 4.00 -5.84
CA LYS A 185 -26.37 3.38 -7.16
C LYS A 185 -25.43 3.99 -8.21
N GLU A 186 -25.13 5.27 -8.09
CA GLU A 186 -24.23 6.01 -8.99
C GLU A 186 -22.83 5.40 -9.01
N PHE A 187 -22.30 5.01 -7.87
CA PHE A 187 -20.99 4.34 -7.79
C PHE A 187 -21.03 2.93 -8.38
N LEU A 188 -22.12 2.21 -8.20
CA LEU A 188 -22.30 0.86 -8.73
C LEU A 188 -22.39 0.83 -10.25
N MET A 189 -23.08 1.80 -10.85
CA MET A 189 -23.26 1.89 -12.31
C MET A 189 -21.95 2.20 -13.06
N HIS A 190 -20.97 2.80 -12.40
CA HIS A 190 -19.68 3.14 -12.98
C HIS A 190 -18.63 2.02 -12.83
N THR A 191 -18.96 0.90 -12.21
CA THR A 191 -18.08 -0.25 -12.20
C THR A 191 -18.18 -0.99 -13.53
N ASP A 192 -17.03 -1.41 -14.11
CA ASP A 192 -16.99 -2.19 -15.37
C ASP A 192 -17.75 -3.51 -15.29
N LEU A 193 -18.08 -3.93 -14.08
CA LEU A 193 -18.84 -5.16 -13.81
C LEU A 193 -20.22 -5.18 -14.47
N PHE A 194 -20.90 -4.04 -14.52
CA PHE A 194 -22.19 -3.94 -15.22
C PHE A 194 -22.05 -4.08 -16.74
N ARG A 195 -20.84 -3.89 -17.29
CA ARG A 195 -20.58 -4.07 -18.73
C ARG A 195 -20.16 -5.50 -19.08
N THR A 196 -19.44 -6.18 -18.17
CA THR A 196 -18.88 -7.52 -18.41
C THR A 196 -19.84 -8.65 -18.10
N PHE A 197 -20.87 -8.38 -17.29
CA PHE A 197 -21.89 -9.35 -16.92
C PHE A 197 -23.23 -8.90 -17.50
N ASP A 198 -23.84 -9.71 -18.35
CA ASP A 198 -25.16 -9.38 -18.93
C ASP A 198 -26.27 -9.59 -17.90
N TYR A 199 -26.34 -8.68 -16.92
CA TYR A 199 -27.37 -8.68 -15.89
C TYR A 199 -28.78 -8.59 -16.47
N LYS A 200 -28.97 -7.89 -17.58
CA LYS A 200 -30.29 -7.76 -18.22
C LYS A 200 -30.79 -9.12 -18.68
N THR A 201 -29.94 -9.91 -19.29
CA THR A 201 -30.28 -11.29 -19.68
C THR A 201 -30.51 -12.17 -18.45
N LEU A 202 -29.68 -12.07 -17.40
CA LEU A 202 -29.89 -12.79 -16.15
C LEU A 202 -31.27 -12.48 -15.53
N PHE A 203 -31.61 -11.20 -15.35
CA PHE A 203 -32.88 -10.80 -14.75
C PHE A 203 -34.07 -11.23 -15.61
N LYS A 204 -33.96 -11.15 -16.93
CA LYS A 204 -34.96 -11.68 -17.85
C LYS A 204 -35.16 -13.18 -17.72
N LEU A 205 -34.09 -13.96 -17.60
CA LEU A 205 -34.14 -15.43 -17.42
C LEU A 205 -34.75 -15.83 -16.09
N VAL A 206 -34.54 -15.05 -15.03
CA VAL A 206 -35.10 -15.35 -13.70
C VAL A 206 -36.45 -14.69 -13.44
N SER A 207 -37.03 -14.00 -14.44
CA SER A 207 -38.31 -13.30 -14.36
C SER A 207 -38.44 -12.35 -13.16
N LEU A 208 -37.35 -11.62 -12.87
CA LEU A 208 -37.26 -10.59 -11.82
C LEU A 208 -37.05 -9.21 -12.44
N ASP A 209 -37.55 -8.20 -11.76
CA ASP A 209 -37.26 -6.81 -12.12
C ASP A 209 -35.79 -6.48 -11.82
N TYR A 210 -35.20 -5.67 -12.72
CA TYR A 210 -33.80 -5.24 -12.58
C TYR A 210 -33.64 -4.19 -11.47
N THR A 211 -33.62 -4.66 -10.23
CA THR A 211 -33.42 -3.81 -9.04
C THR A 211 -32.22 -4.25 -8.24
N MET A 212 -31.65 -3.34 -7.43
CA MET A 212 -30.52 -3.65 -6.55
C MET A 212 -30.94 -4.66 -5.47
N GLU A 213 -32.18 -4.60 -4.99
CA GLU A 213 -32.73 -5.52 -3.99
C GLU A 213 -32.82 -6.95 -4.57
N ASN A 214 -33.31 -7.10 -5.79
CA ASN A 214 -33.33 -8.39 -6.46
C ASN A 214 -31.93 -8.92 -6.74
N PHE A 215 -30.99 -8.06 -7.14
CA PHE A 215 -29.60 -8.46 -7.28
C PHE A 215 -29.01 -8.96 -5.96
N ALA A 216 -29.17 -8.18 -4.88
CA ALA A 216 -28.70 -8.57 -3.55
C ALA A 216 -29.35 -9.89 -3.10
N GLY A 217 -30.65 -10.06 -3.37
CA GLY A 217 -31.38 -11.29 -3.08
C GLY A 217 -30.86 -12.51 -3.84
N LEU A 218 -30.58 -12.37 -5.15
CA LEU A 218 -29.95 -13.43 -5.96
C LEU A 218 -28.52 -13.72 -5.49
N TYR A 219 -27.74 -12.65 -5.24
CA TYR A 219 -26.36 -12.78 -4.77
C TYR A 219 -26.29 -13.49 -3.42
N ASN A 220 -27.13 -13.12 -2.47
CA ASN A 220 -27.17 -13.72 -1.14
C ASN A 220 -27.91 -15.06 -1.09
N GLY A 221 -28.61 -15.43 -2.16
CA GLY A 221 -29.42 -16.65 -2.21
C GLY A 221 -30.70 -16.59 -1.37
N THR A 222 -31.19 -15.38 -1.11
CA THR A 222 -32.49 -15.14 -0.40
C THR A 222 -33.65 -15.01 -1.37
N VAL A 223 -33.38 -14.62 -2.62
CA VAL A 223 -34.35 -14.63 -3.71
C VAL A 223 -34.02 -15.82 -4.63
N PHE A 224 -34.99 -16.70 -4.83
CA PHE A 224 -34.86 -17.84 -5.72
C PHE A 224 -35.48 -17.52 -7.07
N PRO A 225 -34.76 -17.77 -8.19
CA PRO A 225 -35.31 -17.55 -9.50
C PRO A 225 -36.54 -18.45 -9.72
N LYS A 226 -37.63 -17.89 -10.19
CA LYS A 226 -38.76 -18.66 -10.72
C LYS A 226 -38.30 -19.19 -12.08
N VAL A 227 -37.83 -20.43 -12.09
CA VAL A 227 -37.46 -21.12 -13.34
C VAL A 227 -38.77 -21.48 -14.04
N ASP A 228 -38.94 -21.02 -15.26
CA ASP A 228 -40.06 -21.47 -16.12
C ASP A 228 -39.92 -22.99 -16.36
N THR A 229 -40.94 -23.74 -15.96
CA THR A 229 -40.93 -25.23 -15.95
C THR A 229 -40.92 -25.85 -17.36
N SER A 230 -40.85 -25.05 -18.43
CA SER A 230 -40.88 -25.53 -19.82
C SER A 230 -39.48 -25.71 -20.47
N GLY A 231 -38.39 -25.35 -19.80
CA GLY A 231 -37.03 -25.46 -20.33
C GLY A 231 -35.99 -25.87 -19.29
N GLN A 232 -35.01 -26.62 -19.66
CA GLN A 232 -33.81 -26.86 -18.86
C GLN A 232 -33.23 -25.49 -18.47
N PRO A 233 -32.77 -25.29 -17.19
CA PRO A 233 -32.10 -24.08 -16.81
C PRO A 233 -30.98 -23.80 -17.81
N SER A 234 -30.94 -22.62 -18.40
CA SER A 234 -29.90 -22.33 -19.37
C SER A 234 -28.55 -22.47 -18.65
N LYS A 235 -27.58 -23.13 -19.27
CA LYS A 235 -26.21 -23.27 -18.74
C LYS A 235 -25.66 -21.93 -18.23
N TYR A 236 -26.09 -20.84 -18.85
CA TYR A 236 -25.75 -19.49 -18.47
C TYR A 236 -26.27 -19.10 -17.06
N LEU A 237 -27.52 -19.47 -16.73
CA LEU A 237 -28.08 -19.21 -15.40
C LEU A 237 -27.31 -19.97 -14.31
N ASP A 238 -27.03 -21.24 -14.56
CA ASP A 238 -26.27 -22.08 -13.63
C ASP A 238 -24.86 -21.54 -13.42
N ASP A 239 -24.18 -21.14 -14.50
CA ASP A 239 -22.85 -20.52 -14.46
C ASP A 239 -22.87 -19.21 -13.64
N CYS A 240 -23.91 -18.36 -13.80
CA CYS A 240 -24.06 -17.13 -13.03
C CYS A 240 -24.28 -17.41 -11.53
N LEU A 241 -25.20 -18.31 -11.20
CA LEU A 241 -25.50 -18.66 -9.80
C LEU A 241 -24.28 -19.30 -9.12
N GLN A 242 -23.52 -20.09 -9.87
CA GLN A 242 -22.27 -20.66 -9.39
C GLN A 242 -21.21 -19.60 -9.13
N GLN A 243 -21.07 -18.58 -10.00
CA GLN A 243 -20.17 -17.46 -9.77
C GLN A 243 -20.56 -16.66 -8.52
N PHE A 244 -21.84 -16.39 -8.26
CA PHE A 244 -22.31 -15.78 -7.03
C PHE A 244 -21.89 -16.61 -5.80
N LYS A 245 -22.06 -17.92 -5.85
CA LYS A 245 -21.63 -18.83 -4.78
C LYS A 245 -20.13 -18.73 -4.52
N PHE A 246 -19.29 -18.69 -5.56
CA PHE A 246 -17.85 -18.56 -5.41
C PHE A 246 -17.43 -17.18 -4.94
N ALA A 247 -18.10 -16.13 -5.39
CA ALA A 247 -17.87 -14.76 -4.91
C ALA A 247 -18.13 -14.64 -3.39
N ARG A 248 -19.25 -15.22 -2.88
CA ARG A 248 -19.52 -15.27 -1.44
C ARG A 248 -18.50 -16.10 -0.67
N LYS A 249 -18.07 -17.25 -1.22
CA LYS A 249 -17.01 -18.05 -0.60
C LYS A 249 -15.69 -17.29 -0.51
N TYR A 250 -15.38 -16.44 -1.50
CA TYR A 250 -14.20 -15.61 -1.46
C TYR A 250 -14.29 -14.54 -0.37
N GLN A 251 -15.45 -13.88 -0.24
CA GLN A 251 -15.70 -12.97 0.87
C GLN A 251 -15.51 -13.66 2.22
N GLN A 252 -16.18 -14.80 2.42
CA GLN A 252 -16.07 -15.58 3.66
C GLN A 252 -14.62 -16.02 3.91
N TYR A 253 -13.88 -16.42 2.87
CA TYR A 253 -12.48 -16.82 2.99
C TYR A 253 -11.60 -15.68 3.50
N LYS A 254 -11.81 -14.45 2.97
CA LYS A 254 -11.09 -13.26 3.43
C LYS A 254 -11.43 -12.92 4.88
N GLU A 255 -12.71 -12.88 5.23
CA GLU A 255 -13.18 -12.59 6.60
C GLU A 255 -12.65 -13.59 7.63
N GLU A 256 -12.68 -14.89 7.30
CA GLU A 256 -12.16 -15.93 8.18
C GLU A 256 -10.66 -15.83 8.44
N ARG A 257 -9.90 -15.14 7.62
CA ARG A 257 -8.42 -15.10 7.66
C ARG A 257 -7.84 -13.71 7.86
N ASN A 258 -8.68 -12.74 8.18
CA ASN A 258 -8.30 -11.32 8.29
C ASN A 258 -7.57 -10.82 7.04
N LEU A 259 -8.15 -11.06 5.86
CA LEU A 259 -7.61 -10.62 4.59
C LEU A 259 -8.47 -9.52 3.99
N VAL A 260 -7.83 -8.56 3.36
CA VAL A 260 -8.47 -7.54 2.52
C VAL A 260 -7.68 -7.43 1.22
N ASP A 261 -8.37 -7.23 0.10
CA ASP A 261 -7.73 -6.85 -1.15
C ASP A 261 -7.80 -5.32 -1.37
N PHE A 262 -7.20 -4.82 -2.45
CA PHE A 262 -7.15 -3.38 -2.70
C PHE A 262 -8.53 -2.74 -2.86
N ASP A 263 -9.49 -3.44 -3.45
CA ASP A 263 -10.86 -2.93 -3.57
C ASP A 263 -11.58 -2.92 -2.23
N ASP A 264 -11.33 -3.91 -1.35
CA ASP A 264 -11.87 -3.91 0.01
C ASP A 264 -11.41 -2.68 0.80
N LEU A 265 -10.17 -2.19 0.62
CA LEU A 265 -9.69 -0.99 1.30
C LEU A 265 -10.60 0.22 0.97
N LEU A 266 -10.96 0.38 -0.29
CA LEU A 266 -11.87 1.44 -0.72
C LEU A 266 -13.28 1.25 -0.16
N ILE A 267 -13.83 0.04 -0.27
CA ILE A 267 -15.20 -0.28 0.14
C ILE A 267 -15.36 -0.11 1.65
N LEU A 268 -14.47 -0.69 2.45
CA LEU A 268 -14.50 -0.58 3.91
C LEU A 268 -14.35 0.87 4.38
N THR A 269 -13.45 1.63 3.74
CA THR A 269 -13.28 3.06 4.04
C THR A 269 -14.58 3.82 3.78
N TYR A 270 -15.20 3.62 2.61
CA TYR A 270 -16.46 4.28 2.28
C TYR A 270 -17.56 3.94 3.29
N ILE A 271 -17.74 2.66 3.60
CA ILE A 271 -18.76 2.20 4.55
C ILE A 271 -18.55 2.83 5.92
N HIS A 272 -17.35 2.71 6.47
CA HIS A 272 -17.06 3.22 7.81
C HIS A 272 -17.15 4.75 7.86
N ALA A 273 -16.57 5.45 6.89
CA ALA A 273 -16.60 6.91 6.84
C ALA A 273 -18.03 7.45 6.67
N SER A 274 -18.86 6.81 5.85
CA SER A 274 -20.25 7.24 5.66
C SER A 274 -21.11 7.07 6.92
N GLN A 275 -20.79 6.09 7.76
CA GLN A 275 -21.51 5.82 9.02
C GLN A 275 -21.04 6.70 10.19
N HIS A 276 -19.86 7.31 10.11
CA HIS A 276 -19.23 8.06 11.22
C HIS A 276 -18.86 9.48 10.81
N GLN A 277 -19.64 10.13 9.98
CA GLN A 277 -19.32 11.44 9.37
C GLN A 277 -19.05 12.55 10.40
N ASP A 278 -19.68 12.47 11.56
CA ASP A 278 -19.52 13.40 12.68
C ASP A 278 -18.17 13.29 13.40
N LYS A 279 -17.49 12.17 13.26
CA LYS A 279 -16.18 11.89 13.89
C LYS A 279 -15.03 11.92 12.90
N LEU A 280 -15.32 12.11 11.60
CA LEU A 280 -14.28 12.13 10.59
C LEU A 280 -13.42 13.38 10.67
N LYS A 281 -12.10 13.20 10.62
CA LYS A 281 -11.19 14.29 10.29
C LYS A 281 -11.52 14.78 8.89
N LYS A 282 -11.87 16.07 8.77
CA LYS A 282 -12.13 16.75 7.51
C LYS A 282 -10.92 17.56 7.10
N TYR A 283 -10.68 17.62 5.80
CA TYR A 283 -9.59 18.40 5.23
C TYR A 283 -10.17 19.64 4.54
N SER A 284 -9.69 20.81 4.91
CA SER A 284 -10.12 22.08 4.31
C SER A 284 -9.33 22.43 3.05
N TRP A 285 -8.19 21.80 2.84
CA TRP A 285 -7.31 22.05 1.71
C TRP A 285 -6.90 20.74 1.03
N ILE A 286 -7.47 20.49 -0.16
CA ILE A 286 -7.26 19.24 -0.88
C ILE A 286 -6.73 19.52 -2.27
N GLN A 287 -5.75 18.74 -2.71
CA GLN A 287 -5.32 18.73 -4.11
C GLN A 287 -5.12 17.31 -4.61
N ILE A 288 -5.60 17.08 -5.83
CA ILE A 288 -5.64 15.76 -6.45
C ILE A 288 -5.03 15.86 -7.83
N ASP A 289 -3.94 15.12 -8.07
CA ASP A 289 -3.28 15.01 -9.37
C ASP A 289 -3.79 13.81 -10.17
N GLU A 290 -3.67 13.87 -11.48
CA GLU A 290 -4.06 12.82 -12.44
C GLU A 290 -5.53 12.36 -12.25
N VAL A 291 -6.44 13.32 -12.05
CA VAL A 291 -7.86 13.04 -11.76
C VAL A 291 -8.57 12.21 -12.83
N GLN A 292 -8.08 12.22 -14.08
CA GLN A 292 -8.63 11.41 -15.17
C GLN A 292 -8.45 9.90 -14.97
N ASP A 293 -7.58 9.49 -14.06
CA ASP A 293 -7.31 8.08 -13.77
C ASP A 293 -8.06 7.55 -12.54
N LEU A 294 -8.74 8.45 -11.79
CA LEU A 294 -9.52 8.07 -10.63
C LEU A 294 -10.94 7.63 -11.03
N SER A 295 -11.47 6.66 -10.30
CA SER A 295 -12.85 6.21 -10.45
C SER A 295 -13.83 7.12 -9.71
N PRO A 296 -15.12 7.20 -10.13
CA PRO A 296 -16.16 7.92 -9.39
C PRO A 296 -16.27 7.49 -7.92
N PHE A 297 -16.03 6.22 -7.62
CA PHE A 297 -16.07 5.71 -6.25
C PHE A 297 -14.95 6.29 -5.37
N GLN A 298 -13.74 6.43 -5.92
CA GLN A 298 -12.62 7.08 -5.21
C GLN A 298 -12.93 8.57 -4.94
N PHE A 299 -13.57 9.27 -5.86
CA PHE A 299 -14.05 10.63 -5.60
C PHE A 299 -15.12 10.68 -4.51
N GLY A 300 -16.05 9.71 -4.50
CA GLY A 300 -17.04 9.59 -3.42
C GLY A 300 -16.39 9.41 -2.04
N ILE A 301 -15.29 8.64 -1.97
CA ILE A 301 -14.52 8.51 -0.74
C ILE A 301 -13.88 9.85 -0.35
N ILE A 302 -13.17 10.50 -1.28
CA ILE A 302 -12.50 11.79 -1.02
C ILE A 302 -13.51 12.84 -0.53
N ASP A 303 -14.71 12.84 -1.11
CA ASP A 303 -15.77 13.77 -0.74
C ASP A 303 -16.23 13.61 0.71
N LEU A 304 -16.23 12.39 1.24
CA LEU A 304 -16.53 12.13 2.65
C LEU A 304 -15.52 12.81 3.60
N PHE A 305 -14.27 12.96 3.19
CA PHE A 305 -13.20 13.61 3.97
C PHE A 305 -13.02 15.09 3.65
N THR A 306 -13.76 15.63 2.68
CA THR A 306 -13.70 17.04 2.31
C THR A 306 -14.52 17.87 3.30
N ASP A 307 -13.94 18.99 3.79
CA ASP A 307 -14.70 20.03 4.47
C ASP A 307 -15.50 20.82 3.43
N HIS A 308 -16.82 20.82 3.52
CA HIS A 308 -17.70 21.51 2.61
C HIS A 308 -18.03 22.94 3.04
N SER A 309 -17.27 23.50 3.99
CA SER A 309 -17.41 24.89 4.38
C SER A 309 -17.01 25.86 3.26
N LYS A 310 -17.32 27.14 3.42
CA LYS A 310 -16.96 28.17 2.43
C LYS A 310 -15.44 28.42 2.34
N GLU A 311 -14.69 28.00 3.33
CA GLU A 311 -13.22 28.17 3.39
C GLU A 311 -12.48 26.99 2.73
N ASN A 312 -13.21 25.99 2.26
CA ASN A 312 -12.62 24.84 1.57
C ASN A 312 -11.93 25.25 0.26
N VAL A 313 -10.78 24.63 0.01
CA VAL A 313 -10.10 24.64 -1.29
C VAL A 313 -9.89 23.22 -1.76
N THR A 314 -10.54 22.87 -2.86
CA THR A 314 -10.29 21.57 -3.52
C THR A 314 -9.85 21.79 -4.96
N LEU A 315 -8.64 21.37 -5.28
CA LEU A 315 -8.06 21.46 -6.62
C LEU A 315 -8.03 20.08 -7.27
N TYR A 316 -8.68 19.93 -8.38
CA TYR A 316 -8.63 18.80 -9.30
C TYR A 316 -7.72 19.14 -10.46
N LEU A 317 -6.65 18.35 -10.67
CA LEU A 317 -5.68 18.59 -11.73
C LEU A 317 -5.52 17.35 -12.60
N GLY A 318 -5.63 17.52 -13.93
CA GLY A 318 -5.57 16.39 -14.84
C GLY A 318 -5.43 16.75 -16.31
N ASP A 319 -5.34 15.70 -17.14
CA ASP A 319 -5.25 15.79 -18.59
C ASP A 319 -6.17 14.77 -19.26
N GLU A 320 -7.17 15.25 -19.98
CA GLU A 320 -8.13 14.39 -20.71
C GLU A 320 -7.48 13.51 -21.76
N GLN A 321 -6.38 13.98 -22.37
CA GLN A 321 -5.70 13.28 -23.44
C GLN A 321 -4.77 12.17 -22.93
N GLN A 322 -4.53 12.12 -21.63
CA GLN A 322 -3.79 11.06 -20.96
C GLN A 322 -4.67 10.04 -20.22
N ALA A 323 -5.99 10.05 -20.42
CA ALA A 323 -6.91 9.07 -19.83
C ALA A 323 -6.81 7.72 -20.56
N ILE A 324 -5.89 6.86 -20.11
CA ILE A 324 -5.62 5.54 -20.73
C ILE A 324 -5.96 4.35 -19.83
N PHE A 325 -6.49 4.58 -18.62
CA PHE A 325 -6.84 3.54 -17.65
C PHE A 325 -8.36 3.28 -17.58
N SER A 326 -9.06 3.41 -18.70
CA SER A 326 -10.50 3.14 -18.77
C SER A 326 -10.87 1.71 -18.36
N PHE A 327 -9.96 0.75 -18.53
CA PHE A 327 -10.12 -0.66 -18.14
C PHE A 327 -10.14 -0.89 -16.62
N ILE A 328 -9.69 0.11 -15.81
CA ILE A 328 -9.79 0.08 -14.34
C ILE A 328 -11.03 0.86 -13.83
N GLY A 329 -11.93 1.28 -14.73
CA GLY A 329 -13.13 2.03 -14.37
C GLY A 329 -12.99 3.55 -14.38
N ALA A 330 -11.79 4.09 -14.69
CA ALA A 330 -11.60 5.52 -14.95
C ALA A 330 -12.30 5.90 -16.26
N LYS A 331 -13.13 6.93 -16.24
CA LYS A 331 -13.93 7.34 -17.40
C LYS A 331 -13.87 8.84 -17.65
N LEU A 332 -14.00 9.21 -18.91
CA LEU A 332 -14.23 10.62 -19.29
C LEU A 332 -15.46 11.21 -18.60
N ALA A 333 -16.49 10.41 -18.32
CA ALA A 333 -17.63 10.82 -17.51
C ALA A 333 -17.26 11.38 -16.13
N THR A 334 -16.14 10.94 -15.56
CA THR A 334 -15.60 11.50 -14.32
C THR A 334 -15.18 12.95 -14.49
N LEU A 335 -14.53 13.28 -15.60
CA LEU A 335 -14.16 14.67 -15.90
C LEU A 335 -15.38 15.55 -16.21
N GLU A 336 -16.42 14.99 -16.83
CA GLU A 336 -17.68 15.70 -17.03
C GLU A 336 -18.35 16.05 -15.71
N TRP A 337 -18.41 15.09 -14.79
CA TRP A 337 -18.88 15.32 -13.42
C TRP A 337 -18.05 16.38 -12.68
N LEU A 338 -16.72 16.37 -12.81
CA LEU A 338 -15.84 17.40 -12.22
C LEU A 338 -16.10 18.79 -12.85
N ARG A 339 -16.37 18.85 -14.17
CA ARG A 339 -16.74 20.11 -14.84
C ARG A 339 -18.04 20.69 -14.30
N GLU A 340 -19.05 19.85 -14.09
CA GLU A 340 -20.31 20.28 -13.49
C GLU A 340 -20.10 20.79 -12.07
N ARG A 341 -19.32 20.05 -11.26
CA ARG A 341 -19.01 20.41 -9.86
C ARG A 341 -18.24 21.72 -9.73
N CYS A 342 -17.26 21.95 -10.58
CA CYS A 342 -16.42 23.15 -10.56
C CYS A 342 -17.08 24.35 -11.29
N GLY A 343 -18.03 24.12 -12.18
CA GLY A 343 -18.77 25.15 -12.91
C GLY A 343 -17.85 26.14 -13.62
N LYS A 344 -17.83 27.40 -13.17
CA LYS A 344 -17.00 28.47 -13.76
C LYS A 344 -15.53 28.43 -13.35
N ASN A 345 -15.20 27.62 -12.33
CA ASN A 345 -13.85 27.53 -11.78
C ASN A 345 -12.99 26.52 -12.56
N MET A 346 -13.04 26.61 -13.86
CA MET A 346 -12.18 25.83 -14.75
C MET A 346 -10.99 26.68 -15.22
N HIS A 347 -9.81 26.09 -15.11
CA HIS A 347 -8.55 26.73 -15.48
C HIS A 347 -7.80 25.84 -16.47
N ARG A 348 -6.94 26.45 -17.28
CA ARG A 348 -6.08 25.72 -18.22
C ARG A 348 -4.66 26.24 -18.11
N LEU A 349 -3.69 25.31 -18.26
CA LEU A 349 -2.28 25.65 -18.42
C LEU A 349 -1.92 25.55 -19.90
N TYR A 350 -1.19 26.54 -20.40
CA TYR A 350 -0.88 26.68 -21.81
C TYR A 350 0.59 26.56 -22.15
N PHE A 351 1.50 26.66 -21.17
CA PHE A 351 2.91 26.61 -21.45
C PHE A 351 3.49 25.23 -21.14
N ASN A 352 4.08 24.61 -22.16
CA ASN A 352 4.86 23.39 -22.04
C ASN A 352 6.32 23.75 -21.81
N TYR A 353 6.88 23.33 -20.68
CA TYR A 353 8.27 23.56 -20.26
C TYR A 353 9.19 22.39 -20.57
N ARG A 354 8.62 21.26 -21.01
CA ARG A 354 9.33 20.02 -21.26
C ARG A 354 9.88 19.92 -22.67
N SER A 355 9.02 20.15 -23.64
CA SER A 355 9.25 19.76 -25.04
C SER A 355 9.69 20.97 -25.90
N PRO A 356 10.73 20.83 -26.74
CA PRO A 356 11.05 21.83 -27.74
C PRO A 356 9.90 21.94 -28.76
N LYS A 357 9.91 23.07 -29.50
CA LYS A 357 8.83 23.41 -30.43
C LYS A 357 8.59 22.33 -31.49
N TYR A 358 9.62 21.72 -32.05
CA TYR A 358 9.47 20.69 -33.09
C TYR A 358 8.74 19.44 -32.59
N LEU A 359 8.97 18.98 -31.33
CA LEU A 359 8.21 17.89 -30.72
C LEU A 359 6.78 18.32 -30.40
N LEU A 360 6.63 19.52 -29.84
CA LEU A 360 5.32 20.05 -29.50
C LEU A 360 4.43 20.24 -30.73
N ASP A 361 4.98 20.63 -31.86
CA ASP A 361 4.24 20.75 -33.14
C ASP A 361 3.68 19.36 -33.57
N VAL A 362 4.47 18.28 -33.41
CA VAL A 362 3.98 16.89 -33.62
C VAL A 362 2.84 16.57 -32.68
N PHE A 363 3.03 16.80 -31.37
CA PHE A 363 2.03 16.47 -30.35
C PHE A 363 0.73 17.26 -30.54
N ASN A 364 0.84 18.55 -30.83
CA ASN A 364 -0.29 19.43 -31.08
C ASN A 364 -1.05 19.05 -32.34
N THR A 365 -0.35 18.74 -33.43
CA THR A 365 -0.98 18.26 -34.65
C THR A 365 -1.72 16.96 -34.41
N TYR A 366 -1.10 16.02 -33.71
CA TYR A 366 -1.74 14.76 -33.34
C TYR A 366 -2.97 14.98 -32.46
N ALA A 367 -2.84 15.78 -31.41
CA ALA A 367 -3.94 16.06 -30.47
C ALA A 367 -5.14 16.72 -31.16
N ASN A 368 -4.90 17.64 -32.10
CA ASN A 368 -5.95 18.26 -32.88
C ASN A 368 -6.64 17.27 -33.83
N MET A 369 -5.85 16.48 -34.59
CA MET A 369 -6.37 15.65 -35.69
C MET A 369 -6.92 14.30 -35.27
N GLU A 370 -6.34 13.67 -34.22
CA GLU A 370 -6.72 12.31 -33.78
C GLU A 370 -7.51 12.30 -32.48
N LEU A 371 -7.39 13.38 -31.66
CA LEU A 371 -8.07 13.47 -30.37
C LEU A 371 -9.11 14.61 -30.31
N ASP A 372 -9.37 15.31 -31.43
CA ASP A 372 -10.32 16.41 -31.56
C ASP A 372 -10.09 17.55 -30.53
N VAL A 373 -8.84 17.83 -30.17
CA VAL A 373 -8.51 18.95 -29.28
C VAL A 373 -8.59 20.26 -30.03
N ASP A 374 -9.39 21.19 -29.52
CA ASP A 374 -9.52 22.53 -30.11
C ASP A 374 -8.14 23.22 -30.18
N PRO A 375 -7.73 23.78 -31.33
CA PRO A 375 -6.47 24.50 -31.49
C PRO A 375 -6.21 25.59 -30.45
N HIS A 376 -7.25 26.24 -29.94
CA HIS A 376 -7.13 27.26 -28.90
C HIS A 376 -6.66 26.72 -27.54
N PHE A 377 -6.80 25.41 -27.32
CA PHE A 377 -6.41 24.74 -26.08
C PHE A 377 -5.07 24.01 -26.16
N LEU A 378 -4.41 24.02 -27.31
CA LEU A 378 -3.11 23.39 -27.50
C LEU A 378 -2.01 24.16 -26.76
N PRO A 379 -1.07 23.46 -26.10
CA PRO A 379 0.00 24.11 -25.37
C PRO A 379 1.02 24.80 -26.30
N LYS A 380 1.69 25.81 -25.77
CA LYS A 380 2.75 26.56 -26.41
C LYS A 380 4.06 26.33 -25.67
N THR A 381 5.18 26.56 -26.31
CA THR A 381 6.51 26.50 -25.67
C THR A 381 7.38 27.68 -26.07
N ASN A 382 8.23 28.09 -25.14
CA ASN A 382 9.28 29.08 -25.38
C ASN A 382 10.61 28.39 -25.74
N ASN A 383 10.66 27.06 -25.72
CA ASN A 383 11.85 26.31 -26.14
C ASN A 383 11.89 26.16 -27.67
N LEU A 384 12.62 27.05 -28.32
CA LEU A 384 12.75 27.14 -29.77
C LEU A 384 13.95 26.34 -30.29
N THR A 385 14.50 25.39 -29.56
CA THR A 385 15.55 24.50 -30.03
C THR A 385 15.15 23.86 -31.35
N GLU A 386 16.02 23.89 -32.33
CA GLU A 386 15.80 23.31 -33.66
C GLU A 386 15.96 21.78 -33.63
N ALA A 387 15.23 21.11 -34.51
CA ALA A 387 15.34 19.66 -34.66
C ALA A 387 16.69 19.29 -35.33
N GLY A 388 17.44 18.36 -34.74
CA GLY A 388 18.54 17.70 -35.43
C GLY A 388 18.02 16.63 -36.40
N GLN A 389 18.90 16.10 -37.22
CA GLN A 389 18.55 15.09 -38.24
C GLN A 389 17.97 13.79 -37.61
N ASP A 390 18.36 13.46 -36.36
CA ASP A 390 17.95 12.30 -35.61
C ASP A 390 16.84 12.60 -34.60
N SER A 391 16.26 13.81 -34.62
CA SER A 391 15.27 14.19 -33.62
C SER A 391 13.91 13.51 -33.83
N LEU A 392 13.50 13.38 -35.09
CA LEU A 392 12.22 12.80 -35.49
C LEU A 392 12.42 11.84 -36.65
N CYS A 393 12.33 10.53 -36.39
CA CYS A 393 12.55 9.49 -37.41
C CYS A 393 11.40 8.46 -37.41
N ILE A 394 10.96 8.08 -38.61
CA ILE A 394 10.15 6.89 -38.86
C ILE A 394 11.00 5.89 -39.60
N MET A 395 11.09 4.68 -39.10
CA MET A 395 11.94 3.61 -39.65
C MET A 395 11.11 2.37 -39.91
N SER A 396 11.25 1.79 -41.09
CA SER A 396 10.62 0.51 -41.42
C SER A 396 11.62 -0.63 -41.44
N ALA A 397 11.14 -1.82 -41.19
CA ALA A 397 11.88 -3.05 -41.31
C ALA A 397 11.07 -4.09 -42.13
N PRO A 398 11.72 -4.98 -42.92
CA PRO A 398 10.96 -5.95 -43.70
C PRO A 398 10.04 -6.88 -42.90
N GLU A 399 10.46 -7.25 -41.71
CA GLU A 399 9.70 -8.13 -40.80
C GLU A 399 9.97 -7.78 -39.33
N LYS A 400 9.15 -8.34 -38.42
CA LYS A 400 9.20 -8.04 -36.98
C LYS A 400 10.58 -8.30 -36.33
N ASP A 401 11.23 -9.41 -36.65
CA ASP A 401 12.56 -9.74 -36.12
C ASP A 401 13.64 -8.76 -36.62
N ALA A 402 13.49 -8.25 -37.85
CA ALA A 402 14.35 -7.19 -38.35
C ALA A 402 14.09 -5.84 -37.66
N GLU A 403 12.83 -5.54 -37.34
CA GLU A 403 12.46 -4.36 -36.56
C GLU A 403 13.06 -4.40 -35.15
N VAL A 404 13.03 -5.55 -34.47
CA VAL A 404 13.67 -5.73 -33.15
C VAL A 404 15.18 -5.43 -33.21
N ARG A 405 15.84 -5.93 -34.27
CA ARG A 405 17.28 -5.64 -34.50
C ARG A 405 17.54 -4.16 -34.76
N LEU A 406 16.70 -3.52 -35.55
CA LEU A 406 16.77 -2.08 -35.86
C LEU A 406 16.59 -1.22 -34.60
N VAL A 407 15.63 -1.58 -33.73
CA VAL A 407 15.44 -0.93 -32.43
C VAL A 407 16.68 -1.06 -31.55
N ALA A 408 17.23 -2.28 -31.43
CA ALA A 408 18.43 -2.51 -30.64
C ALA A 408 19.66 -1.76 -31.17
N GLU A 409 19.79 -1.59 -32.50
CA GLU A 409 20.80 -0.75 -33.13
C GLU A 409 20.58 0.72 -32.81
N SER A 410 19.35 1.21 -32.91
CA SER A 410 18.99 2.59 -32.59
C SER A 410 19.29 2.92 -31.13
N VAL A 411 18.99 2.00 -30.20
CA VAL A 411 19.36 2.12 -28.77
C VAL A 411 20.89 2.22 -28.62
N GLY A 412 21.64 1.34 -29.28
CA GLY A 412 23.11 1.37 -29.25
C GLY A 412 23.69 2.70 -29.78
N ASN A 413 23.12 3.24 -30.86
CA ASN A 413 23.48 4.54 -31.41
C ASN A 413 23.20 5.66 -30.39
N PHE A 414 22.02 5.67 -29.72
CA PHE A 414 21.72 6.66 -28.70
C PHE A 414 22.68 6.57 -27.51
N CYS A 415 22.99 5.36 -27.04
CA CYS A 415 23.95 5.18 -25.94
C CYS A 415 25.35 5.69 -26.30
N THR A 416 25.74 5.59 -27.57
CA THR A 416 27.05 6.03 -28.04
C THR A 416 27.08 7.54 -28.24
N LEU A 417 26.08 8.10 -28.91
CA LEU A 417 26.03 9.53 -29.26
C LEU A 417 25.63 10.41 -28.07
N TYR A 418 24.80 9.87 -27.16
CA TYR A 418 24.21 10.61 -26.03
C TYR A 418 24.31 9.84 -24.71
N PRO A 419 25.51 9.53 -24.21
CA PRO A 419 25.71 8.59 -23.08
C PRO A 419 25.12 9.08 -21.76
N ALA A 420 24.85 10.37 -21.62
CA ALA A 420 24.22 10.95 -20.43
C ALA A 420 22.68 10.91 -20.48
N GLU A 421 22.09 10.63 -21.64
CA GLU A 421 20.65 10.70 -21.85
C GLU A 421 19.97 9.33 -21.66
N ARG A 422 18.73 9.35 -21.17
CA ARG A 422 17.93 8.13 -21.02
C ARG A 422 17.21 7.81 -22.33
N VAL A 423 17.09 6.53 -22.62
CA VAL A 423 16.40 5.99 -23.79
C VAL A 423 15.26 5.10 -23.32
N ALA A 424 14.07 5.27 -23.86
CA ALA A 424 12.95 4.36 -23.63
C ALA A 424 12.53 3.67 -24.92
N VAL A 425 12.39 2.35 -24.88
CA VAL A 425 11.69 1.57 -25.91
C VAL A 425 10.30 1.24 -25.37
N LEU A 426 9.30 1.83 -26.01
CA LEU A 426 7.90 1.66 -25.65
C LEU A 426 7.23 0.64 -26.56
N VAL A 427 6.70 -0.42 -25.97
CA VAL A 427 6.11 -1.55 -26.67
C VAL A 427 4.62 -1.74 -26.36
N PRO A 428 3.84 -2.36 -27.25
CA PRO A 428 2.43 -2.65 -27.00
C PRO A 428 2.23 -3.74 -25.95
N TRP A 429 3.08 -4.79 -25.94
CA TRP A 429 2.89 -5.99 -25.12
C TRP A 429 4.12 -6.37 -24.30
N ASN A 430 3.93 -7.05 -23.16
CA ASN A 430 5.04 -7.58 -22.36
C ASN A 430 5.95 -8.54 -23.15
N LYS A 431 5.37 -9.36 -24.04
CA LYS A 431 6.14 -10.27 -24.89
C LYS A 431 7.15 -9.55 -25.79
N ASP A 432 6.78 -8.39 -26.32
CA ASP A 432 7.68 -7.59 -27.14
C ASP A 432 8.81 -6.98 -26.32
N ALA A 433 8.49 -6.57 -25.07
CA ALA A 433 9.50 -6.13 -24.14
C ALA A 433 10.51 -7.25 -23.82
N ASP A 434 10.04 -8.48 -23.68
CA ASP A 434 10.91 -9.63 -23.45
C ASP A 434 11.84 -9.88 -24.64
N GLN A 435 11.32 -9.78 -25.86
CA GLN A 435 12.07 -9.98 -27.09
C GLN A 435 13.14 -8.91 -27.28
N ILE A 436 12.78 -7.63 -27.10
CA ILE A 436 13.74 -6.52 -27.20
C ILE A 436 14.80 -6.63 -26.10
N SER A 437 14.40 -6.91 -24.87
CA SER A 437 15.32 -7.09 -23.74
C SER A 437 16.34 -8.21 -24.01
N SER A 438 15.91 -9.34 -24.61
CA SER A 438 16.82 -10.42 -25.00
C SER A 438 17.88 -9.93 -25.98
N VAL A 439 17.47 -9.23 -27.05
CA VAL A 439 18.41 -8.75 -28.07
C VAL A 439 19.35 -7.66 -27.54
N LEU A 440 18.88 -6.81 -26.61
CA LEU A 440 19.74 -5.83 -25.92
C LEU A 440 20.77 -6.53 -25.03
N SER A 441 20.38 -7.60 -24.33
CA SER A 441 21.29 -8.41 -23.52
C SER A 441 22.37 -9.10 -24.38
N ASP A 442 21.97 -9.68 -25.52
CA ASP A 442 22.89 -10.31 -26.47
C ASP A 442 23.93 -9.31 -27.03
N ARG A 443 23.57 -8.03 -27.08
CA ARG A 443 24.46 -6.94 -27.49
C ARG A 443 25.24 -6.29 -26.33
N ASN A 444 25.09 -6.81 -25.11
CA ASN A 444 25.68 -6.27 -23.86
C ASN A 444 25.29 -4.80 -23.62
N ILE A 445 24.05 -4.39 -23.95
CA ILE A 445 23.52 -3.07 -23.65
C ILE A 445 22.77 -3.14 -22.30
N PRO A 446 23.29 -2.51 -21.24
CA PRO A 446 22.61 -2.47 -19.94
C PRO A 446 21.26 -1.78 -20.06
N HIS A 447 20.22 -2.43 -19.57
CA HIS A 447 18.87 -1.88 -19.65
C HIS A 447 18.00 -2.36 -18.50
N PHE A 448 17.04 -1.53 -18.11
CA PHE A 448 16.02 -1.84 -17.12
C PHE A 448 14.70 -2.15 -17.84
N LYS A 449 14.20 -3.37 -17.66
CA LYS A 449 12.92 -3.82 -18.24
C LYS A 449 11.81 -3.73 -17.23
N ILE A 450 10.75 -2.96 -17.53
CA ILE A 450 9.53 -2.82 -16.72
C ILE A 450 8.40 -3.60 -17.40
N SER A 451 8.43 -4.91 -17.31
CA SER A 451 7.41 -5.76 -17.94
C SER A 451 7.39 -7.17 -17.33
N GLY A 452 6.29 -7.89 -17.52
CA GLY A 452 6.13 -9.24 -16.99
C GLY A 452 5.78 -9.24 -15.49
N THR A 453 6.34 -10.20 -14.76
CA THR A 453 6.14 -10.32 -13.31
C THR A 453 6.82 -9.18 -12.58
N ASP A 454 6.07 -8.47 -11.76
CA ASP A 454 6.58 -7.35 -10.95
C ASP A 454 7.63 -7.86 -9.95
N LEU A 455 8.74 -7.12 -9.81
CA LEU A 455 9.87 -7.52 -8.97
C LEU A 455 9.45 -7.72 -7.49
N PHE A 456 8.54 -6.89 -6.98
CA PHE A 456 8.03 -6.99 -5.61
C PHE A 456 7.09 -8.19 -5.41
N THR A 457 6.55 -8.77 -6.49
CA THR A 457 5.70 -9.97 -6.45
C THR A 457 6.46 -11.26 -6.79
N THR A 458 7.77 -11.19 -7.00
CA THR A 458 8.59 -12.39 -7.21
C THR A 458 8.66 -13.26 -5.95
N ARG A 459 8.87 -14.58 -6.11
CA ARG A 459 9.04 -15.50 -4.97
C ARG A 459 10.13 -15.03 -4.01
N GLN A 460 11.21 -14.46 -4.53
CA GLN A 460 12.32 -13.92 -3.73
C GLN A 460 11.84 -12.80 -2.80
N ALA A 461 11.21 -11.78 -3.35
CA ALA A 461 10.72 -10.64 -2.58
C ALA A 461 9.60 -11.06 -1.60
N GLN A 462 8.66 -11.88 -2.06
CA GLN A 462 7.53 -12.32 -1.25
C GLN A 462 7.96 -13.16 -0.04
N LEU A 463 8.97 -14.02 -0.18
CA LEU A 463 9.48 -14.81 0.95
C LEU A 463 10.19 -13.93 1.98
N LEU A 464 10.97 -12.94 1.54
CA LEU A 464 11.61 -11.97 2.41
C LEU A 464 10.60 -11.14 3.19
N PHE A 465 9.59 -10.62 2.51
CA PHE A 465 8.55 -9.82 3.16
C PHE A 465 7.69 -10.68 4.11
N ALA A 466 7.39 -11.92 3.75
CA ALA A 466 6.68 -12.84 4.63
C ALA A 466 7.48 -13.11 5.92
N HIS A 467 8.80 -13.26 5.84
CA HIS A 467 9.65 -13.40 7.03
C HIS A 467 9.53 -12.19 7.94
N LEU A 468 9.65 -10.98 7.40
CA LEU A 468 9.52 -9.75 8.19
C LEU A 468 8.11 -9.63 8.82
N GLN A 469 7.08 -10.02 8.08
CA GLN A 469 5.70 -10.00 8.57
C GLN A 469 5.47 -10.96 9.74
N VAL A 470 6.00 -12.20 9.69
CA VAL A 470 5.82 -13.16 10.79
C VAL A 470 6.65 -12.82 12.03
N VAL A 471 7.80 -12.16 11.84
CA VAL A 471 8.64 -11.66 12.94
C VAL A 471 7.96 -10.46 13.62
N TYR A 472 7.39 -9.55 12.83
CA TYR A 472 6.67 -8.39 13.36
C TYR A 472 5.34 -8.77 14.00
N MET A 473 4.62 -9.74 13.42
CA MET A 473 3.31 -10.20 13.88
C MET A 473 3.09 -11.67 13.55
N ASP A 474 3.29 -12.54 14.52
CA ASP A 474 3.23 -13.99 14.36
C ASP A 474 1.81 -14.57 14.15
N SER A 475 0.77 -13.74 14.28
CA SER A 475 -0.62 -14.13 13.94
C SER A 475 -0.93 -14.02 12.43
N ASN A 476 0.00 -13.52 11.59
CA ASN A 476 -0.20 -13.36 10.15
C ASN A 476 -0.21 -14.70 9.40
N MET A 477 -1.42 -15.20 9.10
CA MET A 477 -1.62 -16.52 8.47
C MET A 477 -1.06 -16.60 7.04
N MET A 478 -1.20 -15.53 6.24
CA MET A 478 -0.74 -15.53 4.87
C MET A 478 0.80 -15.57 4.79
N ALA A 479 1.45 -14.78 5.64
CA ALA A 479 2.89 -14.78 5.73
C ALA A 479 3.44 -16.16 6.15
N TRP A 480 2.82 -16.82 7.14
CA TRP A 480 3.20 -18.19 7.53
C TRP A 480 3.01 -19.19 6.40
N SER A 481 1.92 -19.07 5.60
CA SER A 481 1.70 -19.96 4.47
C SER A 481 2.83 -19.82 3.45
N LYS A 482 3.27 -18.58 3.15
CA LYS A 482 4.40 -18.30 2.25
C LYS A 482 5.72 -18.84 2.79
N ILE A 483 5.95 -18.72 4.10
CA ILE A 483 7.15 -19.29 4.74
C ILE A 483 7.15 -20.82 4.61
N LEU A 484 6.04 -21.47 4.91
CA LEU A 484 5.93 -22.93 4.84
C LEU A 484 6.11 -23.48 3.42
N THR A 485 5.60 -22.76 2.40
CA THR A 485 5.84 -23.12 0.99
C THR A 485 7.23 -22.73 0.55
N GLY A 486 7.71 -21.55 0.97
CA GLY A 486 9.04 -21.04 0.62
C GLY A 486 10.20 -21.85 1.19
N THR A 487 9.99 -22.54 2.31
CA THR A 487 10.96 -23.43 2.96
C THR A 487 10.78 -24.91 2.57
N ASP A 488 9.97 -25.18 1.52
CA ASP A 488 9.69 -26.50 0.97
C ASP A 488 9.09 -27.51 1.98
N ILE A 489 8.42 -27.01 3.04
CA ILE A 489 7.62 -27.84 3.96
C ILE A 489 6.34 -28.30 3.28
N PHE A 490 5.73 -27.46 2.44
CA PHE A 490 4.60 -27.77 1.58
C PHE A 490 4.93 -27.38 0.13
N ASN A 491 4.40 -28.17 -0.82
CA ASN A 491 4.62 -27.93 -2.24
C ASN A 491 3.65 -26.90 -2.85
N GLU A 492 2.47 -26.71 -2.24
CA GLU A 492 1.41 -25.86 -2.76
C GLU A 492 0.96 -24.85 -1.70
N ASP A 493 0.79 -23.58 -2.10
CA ASP A 493 0.30 -22.52 -1.21
C ASP A 493 -1.08 -22.83 -0.64
N ALA A 494 -1.95 -23.49 -1.42
CA ALA A 494 -3.27 -23.90 -0.97
C ALA A 494 -3.21 -24.90 0.19
N GLU A 495 -2.24 -25.82 0.17
CA GLU A 495 -2.01 -26.78 1.25
C GLU A 495 -1.48 -26.08 2.51
N ALA A 496 -0.47 -25.25 2.35
CA ALA A 496 0.08 -24.45 3.45
C ALA A 496 -1.00 -23.56 4.10
N ARG A 497 -1.84 -22.90 3.31
CA ARG A 497 -2.96 -22.08 3.84
C ARG A 497 -3.99 -22.90 4.62
N ARG A 498 -4.30 -24.13 4.17
CA ARG A 498 -5.20 -25.05 4.92
C ARG A 498 -4.56 -25.48 6.25
N PHE A 499 -3.27 -25.79 6.19
CA PHE A 499 -2.52 -26.20 7.38
C PHE A 499 -2.46 -25.10 8.44
N VAL A 500 -2.07 -23.87 8.05
CA VAL A 500 -2.03 -22.73 8.99
C VAL A 500 -3.40 -22.46 9.58
N LYS A 501 -4.47 -22.55 8.78
CA LYS A 501 -5.85 -22.42 9.30
C LYS A 501 -6.18 -23.53 10.30
N HIS A 502 -5.81 -24.78 10.00
CA HIS A 502 -6.03 -25.91 10.90
C HIS A 502 -5.32 -25.72 12.26
N LEU A 503 -4.09 -25.22 12.26
CA LEU A 503 -3.38 -24.88 13.49
C LEU A 503 -4.14 -23.81 14.27
N ARG A 504 -4.53 -22.71 13.60
CA ARG A 504 -5.26 -21.60 14.24
C ARG A 504 -6.59 -22.03 14.82
N ASP A 505 -7.36 -22.88 14.12
CA ASP A 505 -8.64 -23.42 14.61
C ASP A 505 -8.46 -24.28 15.87
N ASN A 506 -7.23 -24.69 16.20
CA ASN A 506 -6.83 -25.43 17.38
C ASN A 506 -5.94 -24.60 18.36
N TYR A 507 -5.99 -23.26 18.26
CA TYR A 507 -5.24 -22.32 19.10
C TYR A 507 -3.71 -22.48 19.03
N LEU A 508 -3.19 -22.92 17.86
CA LEU A 508 -1.78 -23.04 17.55
C LEU A 508 -1.35 -22.03 16.49
N LEU A 509 -0.14 -21.54 16.59
CA LEU A 509 0.54 -20.78 15.55
C LEU A 509 1.75 -21.57 15.04
N PRO A 510 2.20 -21.36 13.77
CA PRO A 510 3.44 -21.99 13.29
C PRO A 510 4.65 -21.60 14.12
N SER A 511 4.67 -20.42 14.77
CA SER A 511 5.72 -20.02 15.71
C SER A 511 5.82 -20.93 16.93
N ASP A 512 4.75 -21.62 17.34
CA ASP A 512 4.83 -22.60 18.42
C ASP A 512 5.78 -23.75 18.08
N PHE A 513 5.80 -24.19 16.84
CA PHE A 513 6.71 -25.25 16.37
C PHE A 513 8.17 -24.83 16.37
N LEU A 514 8.45 -23.53 16.29
CA LEU A 514 9.78 -22.96 16.35
C LEU A 514 10.24 -22.79 17.81
N ASN A 515 9.35 -22.29 18.67
CA ASN A 515 9.66 -21.88 20.03
C ASN A 515 9.61 -23.02 21.04
N TYR A 516 8.80 -24.07 20.81
CA TYR A 516 8.54 -25.12 21.78
C TYR A 516 8.78 -26.52 21.21
N THR A 517 9.33 -27.39 22.04
CA THR A 517 9.44 -28.81 21.70
C THR A 517 8.31 -29.59 22.38
N ARG A 518 7.35 -30.08 21.60
CA ARG A 518 6.16 -30.80 22.08
C ARG A 518 5.27 -30.00 23.05
N SER A 519 5.32 -28.68 22.98
CA SER A 519 4.50 -27.76 23.73
C SER A 519 4.05 -26.60 22.84
N SER A 520 3.39 -25.62 23.39
CA SER A 520 2.90 -24.41 22.71
C SER A 520 2.81 -23.25 23.69
N TYR A 521 2.70 -22.04 23.17
CA TYR A 521 2.48 -20.84 23.98
C TYR A 521 1.30 -20.98 24.94
N MET A 522 0.16 -21.48 24.46
CA MET A 522 -1.05 -21.64 25.27
C MET A 522 -0.89 -22.72 26.36
N LEU A 523 -0.18 -23.82 26.06
CA LEU A 523 0.09 -24.87 27.09
C LEU A 523 1.04 -24.39 28.16
N GLU A 524 2.10 -23.67 27.80
CA GLU A 524 3.05 -23.12 28.78
C GLU A 524 2.40 -22.03 29.63
N LEU A 525 1.60 -21.15 29.04
CA LEU A 525 0.81 -20.18 29.79
C LEU A 525 -0.16 -20.86 30.76
N TYR A 526 -0.91 -21.86 30.28
CA TYR A 526 -1.86 -22.59 31.14
C TYR A 526 -1.15 -23.25 32.31
N ARG A 527 0.02 -23.86 32.09
CA ARG A 527 0.84 -24.46 33.15
C ARG A 527 1.35 -23.41 34.14
N CYS A 528 1.83 -22.29 33.64
CA CYS A 528 2.28 -21.17 34.46
C CYS A 528 1.17 -20.70 35.41
N CYS A 529 -0.05 -20.54 34.90
CA CYS A 529 -1.17 -20.07 35.69
C CYS A 529 -1.74 -21.10 36.71
N GLN A 530 -1.23 -22.36 36.73
CA GLN A 530 -1.53 -23.31 37.81
C GLN A 530 -0.65 -23.08 39.05
N GLY A 531 0.42 -22.32 38.96
CA GLY A 531 1.31 -21.92 40.05
C GLY A 531 1.16 -20.45 40.42
N GLU A 532 2.25 -19.87 40.93
CA GLU A 532 2.35 -18.45 41.25
C GLU A 532 2.92 -17.65 40.06
N TYR A 533 2.27 -16.55 39.72
CA TYR A 533 2.68 -15.64 38.66
C TYR A 533 2.36 -14.18 39.02
N VAL A 534 2.96 -13.23 38.29
CA VAL A 534 2.77 -11.79 38.47
C VAL A 534 2.17 -11.19 37.22
N ILE A 535 1.06 -10.46 37.37
CA ILE A 535 0.55 -9.58 36.32
C ILE A 535 1.02 -8.18 36.66
N PHE A 536 1.58 -7.47 35.67
CA PHE A 536 2.04 -6.12 35.87
C PHE A 536 1.76 -5.23 34.66
N ASP A 537 1.77 -3.92 34.92
CA ASP A 537 1.59 -2.88 33.92
C ASP A 537 2.43 -1.67 34.30
N THR A 538 2.87 -0.87 33.32
CA THR A 538 3.69 0.32 33.55
C THR A 538 3.11 1.55 32.88
N GLU A 539 3.07 2.68 33.61
CA GLU A 539 2.81 3.99 33.03
C GLU A 539 4.12 4.77 32.86
N THR A 540 4.24 5.51 31.75
CA THR A 540 5.53 6.07 31.31
C THR A 540 5.42 7.52 30.83
N THR A 541 6.56 8.20 30.68
CA THR A 541 6.62 9.56 30.13
C THR A 541 6.39 9.63 28.62
N GLY A 542 6.43 8.48 27.90
CA GLY A 542 6.21 8.40 26.46
C GLY A 542 6.36 6.97 25.97
N LEU A 543 6.38 6.79 24.64
CA LEU A 543 6.37 5.46 23.99
C LEU A 543 7.75 4.96 23.57
N ASN A 544 8.81 5.75 23.79
CA ASN A 544 10.17 5.39 23.42
C ASN A 544 10.83 4.55 24.52
N VAL A 545 10.84 3.24 24.39
CA VAL A 545 11.39 2.29 25.39
C VAL A 545 12.86 2.59 25.73
N PHE A 546 13.63 3.24 24.84
CA PHE A 546 15.04 3.53 25.03
C PHE A 546 15.31 4.79 25.86
N GLU A 547 14.36 5.73 25.83
CA GLU A 547 14.58 7.06 26.39
C GLU A 547 13.61 7.40 27.51
N ASP A 548 12.36 6.93 27.41
CA ASP A 548 11.32 7.33 28.36
C ASP A 548 11.49 6.68 29.74
N ASP A 549 10.90 7.36 30.73
CA ASP A 549 10.94 6.93 32.10
C ASP A 549 9.67 6.18 32.49
N ILE A 550 9.81 5.10 33.26
CA ILE A 550 8.69 4.53 33.98
C ILE A 550 8.31 5.49 35.11
N VAL A 551 7.03 5.81 35.22
CA VAL A 551 6.45 6.70 36.24
C VAL A 551 5.66 5.93 37.28
N GLN A 552 4.89 4.91 36.84
CA GLN A 552 4.16 4.00 37.73
C GLN A 552 4.46 2.55 37.39
N ILE A 553 4.56 1.71 38.39
CA ILE A 553 4.55 0.24 38.22
C ILE A 553 3.48 -0.29 39.15
N ALA A 554 2.48 -0.97 38.57
CA ALA A 554 1.52 -1.74 39.35
C ALA A 554 1.60 -3.20 39.01
N ALA A 555 1.45 -4.05 40.02
CA ALA A 555 1.47 -5.49 39.85
C ALA A 555 0.61 -6.20 40.89
N ILE A 556 0.12 -7.38 40.50
CA ILE A 556 -0.55 -8.32 41.40
C ILE A 556 0.17 -9.67 41.31
N LYS A 557 0.34 -10.30 42.47
CA LYS A 557 0.79 -11.68 42.55
C LYS A 557 -0.43 -12.58 42.66
N VAL A 558 -0.50 -13.57 41.78
CA VAL A 558 -1.68 -14.47 41.70
C VAL A 558 -1.21 -15.92 41.90
N ASN A 559 -1.95 -16.69 42.70
CA ASN A 559 -1.73 -18.12 42.89
C ASN A 559 -3.06 -18.86 42.79
N ALA A 560 -3.13 -19.84 41.92
CA ALA A 560 -4.33 -20.65 41.66
C ALA A 560 -5.59 -19.77 41.46
N GLY A 561 -5.48 -18.72 40.66
CA GLY A 561 -6.57 -17.77 40.32
C GLY A 561 -6.96 -16.81 41.44
N LYS A 562 -6.19 -16.72 42.55
CA LYS A 562 -6.46 -15.78 43.64
C LYS A 562 -5.32 -14.79 43.80
N ILE A 563 -5.63 -13.52 43.93
CA ILE A 563 -4.67 -12.50 44.25
C ILE A 563 -4.13 -12.71 45.66
N THR A 564 -2.84 -12.89 45.78
CA THR A 564 -2.14 -13.15 47.06
C THR A 564 -1.41 -11.93 47.58
N ASP A 565 -0.93 -11.06 46.67
CA ASP A 565 -0.22 -9.84 47.05
C ASP A 565 -0.41 -8.74 45.97
N ARG A 566 -0.12 -7.49 46.34
CA ARG A 566 -0.26 -6.31 45.47
C ARG A 566 0.93 -5.40 45.62
N PHE A 567 1.32 -4.78 44.49
CA PHE A 567 2.40 -3.83 44.40
C PHE A 567 1.96 -2.64 43.58
N ASN A 568 2.14 -1.42 44.08
CA ASN A 568 1.86 -0.20 43.33
C ASN A 568 2.78 0.90 43.84
N ILE A 569 3.62 1.45 42.96
CA ILE A 569 4.55 2.55 43.30
C ILE A 569 4.59 3.60 42.20
N ILE A 570 4.82 4.82 42.64
CA ILE A 570 5.10 5.97 41.75
C ILE A 570 6.59 6.30 41.86
N LEU A 571 7.27 6.31 40.69
CA LEU A 571 8.70 6.63 40.59
C LEU A 571 8.90 8.10 40.29
N HIS A 572 9.94 8.69 40.85
CA HIS A 572 10.31 10.06 40.53
C HIS A 572 10.84 10.19 39.10
N THR A 573 10.43 11.24 38.38
CA THR A 573 10.96 11.59 37.06
C THR A 573 11.10 13.11 36.92
N ASP A 574 12.18 13.54 36.27
CA ASP A 574 12.39 14.94 35.87
C ASP A 574 11.83 15.22 34.46
N LYS A 575 11.34 14.22 33.77
CA LYS A 575 10.72 14.36 32.43
C LYS A 575 9.27 14.78 32.53
N GLN A 576 8.82 15.46 31.51
CA GLN A 576 7.43 15.89 31.41
C GLN A 576 6.52 14.70 31.15
N ILE A 577 5.53 14.49 32.00
CA ILE A 577 4.46 13.51 31.79
C ILE A 577 3.46 14.13 30.78
N PRO A 578 3.06 13.40 29.72
CA PRO A 578 2.09 13.90 28.74
C PRO A 578 0.77 14.32 29.39
N ALA A 579 0.30 15.52 29.08
CA ALA A 579 -0.98 16.03 29.61
C ALA A 579 -2.20 15.28 29.02
N MET A 580 -2.05 14.73 27.83
CA MET A 580 -3.11 14.04 27.11
C MET A 580 -2.62 12.67 26.64
N LEU A 581 -3.47 11.65 26.76
CA LEU A 581 -3.32 10.34 26.14
C LEU A 581 -4.36 10.22 25.02
N GLY A 582 -3.94 10.45 23.78
CA GLY A 582 -4.88 10.57 22.66
C GLY A 582 -5.82 11.76 22.87
N GLY A 583 -7.12 11.51 22.98
CA GLY A 583 -8.13 12.55 23.22
C GLY A 583 -8.58 12.73 24.69
N ILE A 584 -7.90 12.05 25.64
CA ILE A 584 -8.31 12.00 27.06
C ILE A 584 -7.23 12.68 27.92
N ILE A 585 -7.64 13.42 28.96
CA ILE A 585 -6.71 13.95 29.96
C ILE A 585 -6.04 12.78 30.66
N ASN A 586 -4.70 12.84 30.76
CA ASN A 586 -3.93 11.78 31.40
C ASN A 586 -4.21 11.70 32.91
N PRO A 587 -4.86 10.64 33.42
CA PRO A 587 -5.19 10.53 34.83
C PRO A 587 -3.95 10.40 35.74
N LEU A 588 -2.86 9.87 35.18
CA LEU A 588 -1.58 9.71 35.88
C LEU A 588 -1.03 11.03 36.45
N LEU A 589 -1.27 12.17 35.78
CA LEU A 589 -0.81 13.48 36.28
C LEU A 589 -1.35 13.82 37.64
N GLN A 590 -2.65 13.60 37.89
CA GLN A 590 -3.27 13.89 39.17
C GLN A 590 -2.77 12.91 40.25
N GLU A 591 -2.57 11.67 39.88
CA GLU A 591 -2.03 10.67 40.81
C GLU A 591 -0.57 10.95 41.13
N TYR A 592 0.24 11.30 40.14
CA TYR A 592 1.64 11.70 40.31
C TYR A 592 1.81 12.90 41.26
N GLU A 593 0.93 13.92 41.16
CA GLU A 593 0.99 15.09 42.06
C GLU A 593 0.70 14.73 43.52
N ARG A 594 -0.17 13.76 43.78
CA ARG A 594 -0.67 13.39 45.12
C ARG A 594 0.14 12.33 45.81
N ALA A 595 0.75 11.43 45.04
CA ALA A 595 1.44 10.26 45.56
C ALA A 595 2.83 10.59 46.10
N GLU A 596 3.29 9.81 47.07
CA GLU A 596 4.67 9.77 47.48
C GLU A 596 5.52 9.16 46.38
N LYS A 597 6.57 9.85 45.95
CA LYS A 597 7.46 9.39 44.84
C LYS A 597 8.64 8.65 45.44
N VAL A 598 8.87 7.45 44.94
CA VAL A 598 10.03 6.63 45.29
C VAL A 598 11.19 6.95 44.36
N ASP A 599 12.40 6.94 44.89
CA ASP A 599 13.62 7.01 44.07
C ASP A 599 13.63 5.88 43.04
N ARG A 600 13.98 6.19 41.78
CA ARG A 600 13.90 5.28 40.66
C ARG A 600 14.62 3.94 40.91
N LYS A 601 15.88 4.00 41.33
CA LYS A 601 16.68 2.83 41.62
C LYS A 601 16.08 1.98 42.73
N THR A 602 15.65 2.61 43.78
CA THR A 602 15.00 1.93 44.93
C THR A 602 13.69 1.25 44.50
N GLY A 603 12.85 1.95 43.72
CA GLY A 603 11.57 1.42 43.29
C GLY A 603 11.70 0.28 42.25
N LEU A 604 12.67 0.39 41.32
CA LEU A 604 12.93 -0.67 40.35
C LEU A 604 13.43 -1.97 41.06
N TYR A 605 14.33 -1.85 42.05
CA TYR A 605 14.73 -3.02 42.84
C TYR A 605 13.59 -3.59 43.67
N ALA A 606 12.76 -2.74 44.29
CA ALA A 606 11.59 -3.21 45.05
C ALA A 606 10.60 -3.99 44.15
N PHE A 607 10.43 -3.57 42.89
CA PHE A 607 9.64 -4.32 41.93
C PHE A 607 10.28 -5.68 41.58
N MET A 608 11.58 -5.71 41.33
CA MET A 608 12.29 -6.97 41.05
C MET A 608 12.24 -7.94 42.26
N ASP A 609 12.35 -7.45 43.49
CA ASP A 609 12.18 -8.23 44.70
C ASP A 609 10.75 -8.77 44.87
N PHE A 610 9.74 -7.95 44.52
CA PHE A 610 8.34 -8.38 44.48
C PHE A 610 8.10 -9.49 43.47
N VAL A 611 8.65 -9.37 42.24
CA VAL A 611 8.53 -10.39 41.21
C VAL A 611 9.20 -11.69 41.65
N GLY A 612 10.42 -11.64 42.22
CA GLY A 612 11.20 -12.83 42.58
C GLY A 612 11.39 -13.77 41.40
N ASP A 613 11.09 -15.05 41.54
CA ASP A 613 11.19 -16.07 40.48
C ASP A 613 9.90 -16.26 39.69
N CYS A 614 8.86 -15.44 39.94
CA CYS A 614 7.57 -15.57 39.26
C CYS A 614 7.66 -15.21 37.77
N THR A 615 6.90 -15.93 36.95
CA THR A 615 6.71 -15.57 35.54
C THR A 615 5.81 -14.34 35.42
N LEU A 616 6.16 -13.44 34.52
CA LEU A 616 5.49 -12.19 34.27
C LEU A 616 4.41 -12.34 33.19
N ILE A 617 3.27 -11.72 33.40
CA ILE A 617 2.16 -11.64 32.44
C ILE A 617 1.72 -10.18 32.36
N GLY A 618 1.24 -9.72 31.21
CA GLY A 618 0.67 -8.40 31.05
C GLY A 618 -0.08 -8.24 29.72
N GLN A 619 -0.67 -7.10 29.50
CA GLN A 619 -1.36 -6.75 28.26
C GLN A 619 -0.45 -5.92 27.38
N ASN A 620 -0.03 -6.43 26.18
CA ASN A 620 1.01 -5.82 25.37
C ASN A 620 2.37 -5.69 26.11
N VAL A 621 2.62 -6.64 26.94
CA VAL A 621 3.69 -6.66 27.95
C VAL A 621 5.11 -6.62 27.36
N GLU A 622 5.27 -6.84 26.06
CA GLU A 622 6.56 -6.69 25.39
C GLU A 622 7.08 -5.25 25.55
N TYR A 623 6.19 -4.25 25.47
CA TYR A 623 6.57 -2.87 25.73
C TYR A 623 7.05 -2.69 27.17
N ASP A 624 6.29 -3.16 28.15
CA ASP A 624 6.60 -3.04 29.58
C ASP A 624 7.91 -3.74 29.96
N CYS A 625 8.13 -4.93 29.45
CA CYS A 625 9.39 -5.64 29.66
C CYS A 625 10.61 -4.91 29.07
N ASN A 626 10.45 -4.32 27.87
CA ASN A 626 11.54 -3.59 27.24
C ASN A 626 11.84 -2.26 27.94
N ILE A 627 10.82 -1.46 28.26
CA ILE A 627 11.06 -0.22 28.97
C ILE A 627 11.62 -0.47 30.38
N LEU A 628 11.20 -1.56 31.03
CA LEU A 628 11.75 -1.99 32.31
C LEU A 628 13.23 -2.36 32.17
N ASP A 629 13.62 -3.16 31.16
CA ASP A 629 15.01 -3.53 30.92
C ASP A 629 15.93 -2.29 30.70
N TYR A 630 15.45 -1.33 29.87
CA TYR A 630 16.21 -0.11 29.61
C TYR A 630 16.31 0.81 30.84
N ASN A 631 15.24 0.94 31.63
CA ASN A 631 15.27 1.72 32.87
C ASN A 631 16.17 1.06 33.92
N LEU A 632 16.13 -0.27 34.07
CA LEU A 632 17.05 -1.01 34.95
C LEU A 632 18.51 -0.83 34.54
N ARG A 633 18.84 -0.96 33.27
CA ARG A 633 20.21 -0.75 32.77
C ARG A 633 20.70 0.66 33.02
N ARG A 634 19.86 1.67 32.82
CA ARG A 634 20.20 3.08 32.99
C ARG A 634 20.37 3.45 34.46
N ASP A 635 19.43 3.06 35.31
CA ASP A 635 19.33 3.55 36.68
C ASP A 635 20.00 2.59 37.69
N CYS A 636 20.14 1.30 37.37
CA CYS A 636 20.67 0.27 38.26
C CYS A 636 22.03 -0.34 37.79
N GLY A 637 22.55 0.12 36.65
CA GLY A 637 23.80 -0.40 36.06
C GLY A 637 23.57 -1.61 35.14
N ASP A 638 24.60 -2.44 34.90
CA ASP A 638 24.57 -3.52 33.91
C ASP A 638 23.56 -4.67 34.22
N PHE A 639 22.42 -4.36 34.84
CA PHE A 639 21.38 -5.34 35.09
C PHE A 639 20.54 -5.55 33.82
N SER A 640 20.51 -6.79 33.34
CA SER A 640 19.65 -7.17 32.22
C SER A 640 18.43 -7.93 32.74
N PHE A 641 17.26 -7.33 32.60
CA PHE A 641 15.97 -7.93 32.96
C PHE A 641 15.76 -9.29 32.29
N PHE A 642 16.01 -9.39 31.00
CA PHE A 642 15.81 -10.62 30.21
C PHE A 642 16.78 -11.74 30.55
N THR A 643 17.88 -11.48 31.29
CA THR A 643 18.74 -12.52 31.80
C THR A 643 18.12 -13.22 33.00
N VAL A 644 17.35 -12.50 33.82
CA VAL A 644 16.67 -13.02 35.02
C VAL A 644 15.29 -13.57 34.66
N HIS A 645 14.54 -12.84 33.81
CA HIS A 645 13.19 -13.20 33.38
C HIS A 645 13.13 -13.37 31.86
N PRO A 646 13.63 -14.46 31.30
CA PRO A 646 13.67 -14.68 29.87
C PRO A 646 12.29 -15.04 29.28
N LEU A 647 11.32 -15.39 30.15
CA LEU A 647 9.99 -15.81 29.75
C LEU A 647 8.92 -14.89 30.36
N TYR A 648 8.06 -14.40 29.52
CA TYR A 648 6.85 -13.66 29.89
C TYR A 648 5.70 -14.05 28.96
N PHE A 649 4.47 -13.78 29.38
CA PHE A 649 3.27 -14.04 28.56
C PHE A 649 2.48 -12.78 28.35
N ASP A 650 1.97 -12.62 27.12
CA ASP A 650 1.21 -11.46 26.66
C ASP A 650 -0.25 -11.83 26.41
N THR A 651 -1.16 -11.22 27.17
CA THR A 651 -2.61 -11.42 26.99
C THR A 651 -3.11 -10.86 25.66
N LEU A 652 -2.45 -9.89 25.07
CA LEU A 652 -2.72 -9.44 23.71
C LEU A 652 -2.48 -10.58 22.69
N ARG A 653 -1.38 -11.32 22.83
CA ARG A 653 -1.09 -12.49 22.00
C ARG A 653 -2.11 -13.60 22.23
N VAL A 654 -2.49 -13.85 23.48
CA VAL A 654 -3.57 -14.80 23.84
C VAL A 654 -4.87 -14.43 23.13
N ALA A 655 -5.27 -13.16 23.21
CA ALA A 655 -6.49 -12.68 22.57
C ALA A 655 -6.44 -12.83 21.03
N ARG A 656 -5.31 -12.59 20.39
CA ARG A 656 -5.11 -12.82 18.95
C ARG A 656 -5.21 -14.30 18.56
N ILE A 657 -4.73 -15.20 19.41
CA ILE A 657 -4.83 -16.66 19.20
C ILE A 657 -6.26 -17.12 19.39
N MET A 658 -6.89 -16.71 20.49
CA MET A 658 -8.19 -17.24 20.93
C MET A 658 -9.39 -16.57 20.23
N ALA A 659 -9.28 -15.29 19.88
CA ALA A 659 -10.33 -14.49 19.27
C ALA A 659 -9.81 -13.72 18.03
N PRO A 660 -9.34 -14.40 16.97
CA PRO A 660 -8.59 -13.81 15.88
C PRO A 660 -9.39 -12.87 14.95
N ARG A 661 -10.69 -12.65 15.20
CA ARG A 661 -11.56 -11.83 14.34
C ARG A 661 -11.97 -10.51 14.99
N LEU A 662 -11.36 -10.15 16.11
CA LEU A 662 -11.65 -8.89 16.77
C LEU A 662 -11.01 -7.73 16.00
N LYS A 663 -11.75 -6.65 15.82
CA LYS A 663 -11.26 -5.43 15.19
C LYS A 663 -10.25 -4.68 16.08
N SER A 664 -10.43 -4.82 17.40
CA SER A 664 -9.56 -4.18 18.40
C SER A 664 -9.25 -5.18 19.52
N TYR A 665 -7.99 -5.20 19.90
CA TYR A 665 -7.47 -5.99 21.01
C TYR A 665 -7.03 -5.12 22.19
N LYS A 666 -7.47 -3.85 22.22
CA LYS A 666 -7.26 -2.98 23.40
C LYS A 666 -7.98 -3.57 24.60
N LEU A 667 -7.41 -3.46 25.78
CA LEU A 667 -7.95 -4.01 27.01
C LEU A 667 -9.43 -3.64 27.21
N LYS A 668 -9.77 -2.37 27.08
CA LYS A 668 -11.15 -1.88 27.10
C LYS A 668 -12.07 -2.59 26.12
N SER A 669 -11.62 -2.78 24.87
CA SER A 669 -12.43 -3.47 23.85
C SER A 669 -12.65 -4.95 24.18
N LEU A 670 -11.65 -5.61 24.77
CA LEU A 670 -11.78 -7.00 25.23
C LEU A 670 -12.80 -7.14 26.36
N LEU A 671 -12.73 -6.24 27.37
CA LEU A 671 -13.70 -6.21 28.46
C LEU A 671 -15.13 -6.01 27.93
N GLU A 672 -15.33 -5.04 27.04
CA GLU A 672 -16.65 -4.74 26.45
C GLU A 672 -17.20 -5.90 25.62
N VAL A 673 -16.37 -6.48 24.72
CA VAL A 673 -16.83 -7.55 23.80
C VAL A 673 -17.19 -8.83 24.56
N PHE A 674 -16.44 -9.18 25.60
CA PHE A 674 -16.69 -10.41 26.38
C PHE A 674 -17.53 -10.18 27.64
N GLY A 675 -17.92 -8.93 27.91
CA GLY A 675 -18.73 -8.58 29.09
C GLY A 675 -18.02 -8.90 30.40
N LEU A 676 -16.70 -8.61 30.49
CA LEU A 676 -15.86 -8.91 31.62
C LEU A 676 -15.85 -7.76 32.62
N GLU A 677 -15.64 -8.08 33.89
CA GLU A 677 -15.45 -7.10 34.94
C GLU A 677 -14.06 -6.48 34.89
N GLY A 678 -13.97 -5.18 35.13
CA GLY A 678 -12.74 -4.39 35.14
C GLY A 678 -12.93 -3.04 34.46
N GLU A 679 -12.10 -2.09 34.82
CA GLU A 679 -12.01 -0.78 34.18
C GLU A 679 -10.63 -0.60 33.57
N ASN A 680 -10.56 -0.03 32.40
CA ASN A 680 -9.32 0.46 31.81
C ASN A 680 -9.31 1.97 32.01
N SER A 681 -8.75 2.40 33.14
CA SER A 681 -8.72 3.80 33.58
C SER A 681 -7.44 4.55 33.14
N HIS A 682 -6.50 3.84 32.50
CA HIS A 682 -5.14 4.30 32.30
C HIS A 682 -4.42 4.63 33.64
N LEU A 683 -4.70 3.83 34.64
CA LEU A 683 -3.96 3.71 35.88
C LEU A 683 -3.54 2.24 36.00
N ALA A 684 -2.27 1.99 36.15
CA ALA A 684 -1.72 0.65 36.03
C ALA A 684 -2.35 -0.38 37.00
N ASP A 685 -2.86 0.01 38.18
CA ASP A 685 -3.49 -0.91 39.13
C ASP A 685 -4.89 -1.38 38.70
N ASP A 686 -5.68 -0.57 37.99
CA ASP A 686 -6.94 -1.00 37.39
C ASP A 686 -6.68 -1.90 36.17
N ASP A 687 -5.67 -1.56 35.37
CA ASP A 687 -5.33 -2.28 34.16
C ASP A 687 -4.79 -3.70 34.45
N VAL A 688 -4.07 -3.93 35.57
CA VAL A 688 -3.66 -5.30 35.98
C VAL A 688 -4.83 -6.18 36.41
N ILE A 689 -5.86 -5.61 37.04
CA ILE A 689 -7.09 -6.34 37.41
C ILE A 689 -7.91 -6.70 36.15
N ALA A 690 -8.06 -5.74 35.24
CA ALA A 690 -8.71 -5.97 33.97
C ALA A 690 -7.98 -7.05 33.14
N THR A 691 -6.64 -7.02 33.14
CA THR A 691 -5.80 -8.03 32.48
C THR A 691 -6.01 -9.43 33.07
N LEU A 692 -6.16 -9.57 34.41
CA LEU A 692 -6.49 -10.84 35.04
C LEU A 692 -7.85 -11.36 34.56
N SER A 693 -8.87 -10.50 34.48
CA SER A 693 -10.20 -10.89 34.01
C SER A 693 -10.17 -11.43 32.57
N VAL A 694 -9.41 -10.79 31.69
CA VAL A 694 -9.21 -11.23 30.30
C VAL A 694 -8.46 -12.57 30.26
N LEU A 695 -7.40 -12.71 31.05
CA LEU A 695 -6.62 -13.95 31.15
C LEU A 695 -7.47 -15.13 31.60
N ASP A 696 -8.23 -14.98 32.69
CA ASP A 696 -9.09 -16.03 33.25
C ASP A 696 -10.17 -16.47 32.26
N HIS A 697 -10.77 -15.50 31.52
CA HIS A 697 -11.72 -15.78 30.47
C HIS A 697 -11.14 -16.71 29.39
N PHE A 698 -9.99 -16.35 28.83
CA PHE A 698 -9.38 -17.14 27.78
C PHE A 698 -8.82 -18.48 28.27
N LEU A 699 -8.29 -18.55 29.50
CA LEU A 699 -7.84 -19.81 30.08
C LEU A 699 -9.01 -20.78 30.32
N GLY A 700 -10.18 -20.28 30.70
CA GLY A 700 -11.39 -21.09 30.82
C GLY A 700 -11.80 -21.70 29.47
N ILE A 701 -11.79 -20.93 28.41
CA ILE A 701 -12.08 -21.43 27.04
C ILE A 701 -11.00 -22.44 26.60
N PHE A 702 -9.73 -22.15 26.84
CA PHE A 702 -8.62 -23.02 26.45
C PHE A 702 -8.69 -24.37 27.19
N ALA A 703 -8.96 -24.36 28.50
CA ALA A 703 -9.10 -25.58 29.31
C ALA A 703 -10.17 -26.53 28.76
N ALA A 704 -11.30 -26.00 28.29
CA ALA A 704 -12.36 -26.78 27.67
C ALA A 704 -11.95 -27.44 26.33
N ASN A 705 -10.97 -26.87 25.62
CA ASN A 705 -10.53 -27.34 24.31
C ASN A 705 -9.08 -27.92 24.32
N MET A 706 -8.48 -28.05 25.48
CA MET A 706 -7.07 -28.42 25.66
C MET A 706 -6.73 -29.79 25.06
N GLN A 707 -7.60 -30.78 25.14
CA GLN A 707 -7.34 -32.09 24.55
C GLN A 707 -7.24 -32.01 23.02
N GLN A 708 -8.14 -31.29 22.36
CA GLN A 708 -8.11 -31.09 20.92
C GLN A 708 -6.84 -30.37 20.49
N HIS A 709 -6.39 -29.38 21.26
CA HIS A 709 -5.13 -28.68 21.05
C HIS A 709 -3.92 -29.62 21.14
N ILE A 710 -3.86 -30.47 22.18
CA ILE A 710 -2.79 -31.46 22.37
C ILE A 710 -2.78 -32.48 21.22
N ASP A 711 -3.95 -33.00 20.83
CA ASP A 711 -4.07 -33.94 19.71
C ASP A 711 -3.57 -33.31 18.39
N CYS A 712 -3.92 -32.05 18.13
CA CYS A 712 -3.43 -31.31 16.97
C CYS A 712 -1.91 -31.17 17.00
N LEU A 713 -1.33 -30.79 18.13
CA LEU A 713 0.12 -30.65 18.30
C LEU A 713 0.86 -31.99 18.07
N GLN A 714 0.32 -33.09 18.61
CA GLN A 714 0.90 -34.43 18.45
C GLN A 714 0.83 -34.95 17.02
N ASN A 715 -0.32 -34.81 16.37
CA ASN A 715 -0.56 -35.23 15.01
C ASN A 715 0.31 -34.50 13.98
N ASN A 716 0.75 -33.28 14.30
CA ASN A 716 1.60 -32.47 13.43
C ASN A 716 3.11 -32.46 13.87
N SER A 717 3.50 -33.33 14.80
CA SER A 717 4.87 -33.37 15.35
C SER A 717 5.97 -33.56 14.30
N ALA A 718 5.72 -34.32 13.24
CA ALA A 718 6.68 -34.54 12.15
C ALA A 718 6.90 -33.24 11.34
N VAL A 719 5.83 -32.53 11.02
CA VAL A 719 5.90 -31.22 10.32
C VAL A 719 6.60 -30.20 11.22
N ALA A 720 6.27 -30.17 12.50
CA ALA A 720 6.89 -29.30 13.48
C ALA A 720 8.42 -29.48 13.56
N GLU A 721 8.89 -30.74 13.58
CA GLU A 721 10.31 -31.04 13.63
C GLU A 721 11.04 -30.63 12.34
N LEU A 722 10.45 -30.91 11.17
CA LEU A 722 11.01 -30.49 9.89
C LEU A 722 11.10 -28.96 9.82
N PHE A 723 10.04 -28.28 10.19
CA PHE A 723 9.97 -26.82 10.14
C PHE A 723 10.96 -26.17 11.13
N ARG A 724 11.06 -26.67 12.34
CA ARG A 724 12.03 -26.19 13.34
C ARG A 724 13.46 -26.30 12.82
N ARG A 725 13.87 -27.45 12.27
CA ARG A 725 15.20 -27.64 11.70
C ARG A 725 15.50 -26.73 10.53
N ALA A 726 14.50 -26.44 9.71
CA ALA A 726 14.68 -25.60 8.53
C ALA A 726 14.81 -24.12 8.90
N TYR A 727 13.99 -23.63 9.84
CA TYR A 727 13.69 -22.19 9.91
C TYR A 727 13.90 -21.54 11.30
N ALA A 728 13.99 -22.31 12.40
CA ALA A 728 14.05 -21.73 13.75
C ALA A 728 15.23 -20.78 13.96
N ASP A 729 16.42 -21.13 13.50
CA ASP A 729 17.63 -20.30 13.68
C ASP A 729 17.47 -18.93 12.98
N ILE A 730 16.84 -18.92 11.80
CA ILE A 730 16.60 -17.69 11.04
C ILE A 730 15.57 -16.83 11.76
N TYR A 731 14.47 -17.42 12.19
CA TYR A 731 13.40 -16.73 12.91
C TYR A 731 13.88 -16.11 14.21
N HIS A 732 14.55 -16.90 15.06
CA HIS A 732 15.10 -16.40 16.33
C HIS A 732 16.23 -15.39 16.12
N GLY A 733 17.03 -15.58 15.06
CA GLY A 733 18.07 -14.62 14.69
C GLY A 733 17.52 -13.22 14.43
N THR A 734 16.45 -13.09 13.65
CA THR A 734 15.82 -11.79 13.41
C THR A 734 15.11 -11.25 14.66
N LEU A 735 14.41 -12.11 15.43
CA LEU A 735 13.79 -11.70 16.69
C LEU A 735 14.79 -11.08 17.67
N SER A 736 15.98 -11.65 17.79
CA SER A 736 17.04 -11.15 18.69
C SER A 736 17.58 -9.76 18.29
N ARG A 737 17.36 -9.36 17.04
CA ARG A 737 17.80 -8.06 16.51
C ARG A 737 16.70 -6.99 16.49
N LEU A 738 15.44 -7.30 16.84
CA LEU A 738 14.33 -6.35 16.75
C LEU A 738 14.59 -5.01 17.46
N TYR A 739 15.21 -5.05 18.62
CA TYR A 739 15.51 -3.85 19.42
C TYR A 739 16.94 -3.31 19.20
N GLN A 740 17.69 -3.87 18.23
CA GLN A 740 18.96 -3.30 17.81
C GLN A 740 18.74 -1.92 17.20
N ARG A 741 19.60 -0.94 17.55
CA ARG A 741 19.49 0.45 17.06
C ARG A 741 20.70 0.82 16.21
N SER A 742 20.43 1.58 15.16
CA SER A 742 21.45 2.29 14.38
C SER A 742 20.84 3.58 13.85
N PHE A 743 21.52 4.69 14.02
CA PHE A 743 21.13 6.00 13.48
C PHE A 743 21.76 6.28 12.10
N GLU A 744 22.67 5.44 11.65
CA GLU A 744 23.44 5.59 10.42
C GLU A 744 22.97 4.63 9.33
N THR A 745 22.55 3.42 9.71
CA THR A 745 22.21 2.36 8.76
C THR A 745 20.74 1.95 8.85
N PRO A 746 20.05 1.75 7.71
CA PRO A 746 18.70 1.22 7.68
C PRO A 746 18.71 -0.29 7.98
N LEU A 747 18.63 -0.67 9.26
CA LEU A 747 18.70 -2.05 9.76
C LEU A 747 17.73 -3.00 9.03
N LEU A 748 16.56 -2.51 8.64
CA LEU A 748 15.59 -3.31 7.88
C LEU A 748 16.14 -3.76 6.52
N VAL A 749 16.92 -2.91 5.85
CA VAL A 749 17.53 -3.28 4.56
C VAL A 749 18.70 -4.25 4.78
N ASP A 750 19.50 -4.00 5.80
CA ASP A 750 20.61 -4.90 6.16
C ASP A 750 20.07 -6.30 6.49
N GLU A 751 18.95 -6.38 7.22
CA GLU A 751 18.27 -7.65 7.52
C GLU A 751 17.76 -8.33 6.24
N LEU A 752 17.14 -7.59 5.32
CA LEU A 752 16.66 -8.13 4.03
C LEU A 752 17.80 -8.68 3.18
N GLU A 753 18.95 -7.98 3.12
CA GLU A 753 20.12 -8.43 2.36
C GLU A 753 20.72 -9.71 2.98
N GLN A 754 20.82 -9.76 4.31
CA GLN A 754 21.30 -10.96 5.02
C GLN A 754 20.37 -12.16 4.81
N LEU A 755 19.06 -11.95 4.93
CA LEU A 755 18.05 -12.99 4.70
C LEU A 755 18.09 -13.48 3.25
N TYR A 756 18.23 -12.57 2.28
CA TYR A 756 18.33 -12.92 0.88
C TYR A 756 19.53 -13.86 0.61
N GLY A 757 20.70 -13.52 1.15
CA GLY A 757 21.87 -14.37 1.07
C GLY A 757 21.66 -15.74 1.73
N THR A 758 21.01 -15.77 2.91
CA THR A 758 20.70 -17.00 3.64
C THR A 758 19.73 -17.89 2.86
N PHE A 759 18.67 -17.32 2.28
CA PHE A 759 17.67 -18.09 1.52
C PHE A 759 18.25 -18.68 0.22
N ILE A 760 19.21 -17.99 -0.42
CA ILE A 760 19.97 -18.54 -1.55
C ILE A 760 20.84 -19.72 -1.11
N GLN A 761 21.55 -19.58 0.01
CA GLN A 761 22.39 -20.67 0.56
C GLN A 761 21.58 -21.92 0.95
N LYS A 762 20.34 -21.72 1.40
CA LYS A 762 19.38 -22.80 1.69
C LYS A 762 18.68 -23.36 0.44
N GLU A 763 18.96 -22.82 -0.74
CA GLU A 763 18.33 -23.19 -2.02
C GLU A 763 16.80 -22.98 -2.07
N TRP A 764 16.24 -22.19 -1.15
CA TRP A 764 14.82 -21.85 -1.14
C TRP A 764 14.42 -20.89 -2.27
N ILE A 765 15.38 -20.06 -2.67
CA ILE A 765 15.21 -19.12 -3.79
C ILE A 765 16.48 -19.15 -4.67
N THR A 766 16.27 -18.83 -5.94
CA THR A 766 17.36 -18.59 -6.90
C THR A 766 17.82 -17.14 -6.84
N ALA A 767 19.10 -16.88 -7.06
CA ALA A 767 19.64 -15.54 -7.13
C ALA A 767 18.98 -14.75 -8.29
N ASN A 768 18.54 -13.54 -7.96
CA ASN A 768 17.99 -12.59 -8.93
C ASN A 768 18.75 -11.26 -8.79
N PRO A 769 19.59 -10.88 -9.75
CA PRO A 769 20.39 -9.64 -9.68
C PRO A 769 19.55 -8.38 -9.48
N LYS A 770 18.28 -8.40 -9.93
CA LYS A 770 17.37 -7.25 -9.78
C LYS A 770 16.95 -6.98 -8.34
N MET A 771 17.13 -7.92 -7.40
CA MET A 771 16.82 -7.68 -5.99
C MET A 771 17.61 -6.50 -5.41
N GLN A 772 18.79 -6.22 -5.93
CA GLN A 772 19.58 -5.05 -5.54
C GLN A 772 18.83 -3.73 -5.75
N TYR A 773 17.95 -3.64 -6.73
CA TYR A 773 17.14 -2.44 -6.92
C TYR A 773 16.14 -2.22 -5.77
N ILE A 774 15.53 -3.30 -5.24
CA ILE A 774 14.66 -3.21 -4.06
C ILE A 774 15.47 -2.72 -2.85
N PHE A 775 16.62 -3.33 -2.58
CA PHE A 775 17.44 -2.98 -1.43
C PHE A 775 17.94 -1.53 -1.52
N SER A 776 18.49 -1.13 -2.68
CA SER A 776 18.94 0.24 -2.90
C SER A 776 17.80 1.26 -2.80
N PHE A 777 16.62 0.92 -3.33
CA PHE A 777 15.43 1.76 -3.24
C PHE A 777 14.97 1.97 -1.80
N LEU A 778 14.86 0.89 -1.03
CA LEU A 778 14.49 0.98 0.38
C LEU A 778 15.51 1.78 1.18
N ARG A 779 16.81 1.58 0.91
CA ARG A 779 17.92 2.26 1.58
C ARG A 779 17.98 3.75 1.32
N ASN A 780 17.78 4.17 0.07
CA ASN A 780 18.04 5.55 -0.36
C ASN A 780 16.79 6.42 -0.42
N ASP A 781 15.61 5.81 -0.65
CA ASP A 781 14.40 6.57 -0.98
C ASP A 781 13.24 6.35 0.01
N VAL A 782 13.36 5.36 0.94
CA VAL A 782 12.24 4.97 1.81
C VAL A 782 12.58 5.03 3.29
N ILE A 783 13.68 4.40 3.72
CA ILE A 783 14.00 4.20 5.15
C ILE A 783 15.06 5.20 5.60
N PHE A 784 14.72 6.01 6.60
CA PHE A 784 15.59 7.02 7.18
C PHE A 784 15.91 6.66 8.64
N PRO A 785 17.10 6.08 8.93
CA PRO A 785 17.43 5.51 10.24
C PRO A 785 17.46 6.53 11.38
N GLU A 786 17.73 7.81 11.09
CA GLU A 786 17.71 8.88 12.09
C GLU A 786 16.34 9.12 12.74
N LYS A 787 15.27 8.62 12.13
CA LYS A 787 13.89 8.77 12.64
C LYS A 787 13.36 7.51 13.30
N THR A 788 13.76 6.36 12.78
CA THR A 788 13.34 5.03 13.22
C THR A 788 14.59 4.17 13.42
N PRO A 789 15.34 4.41 14.51
CA PRO A 789 16.66 3.81 14.67
C PRO A 789 16.66 2.31 14.96
N SER A 790 15.56 1.72 15.47
CA SER A 790 15.49 0.28 15.71
C SER A 790 14.85 -0.48 14.55
N LEU A 791 15.21 -1.76 14.40
CA LEU A 791 14.60 -2.64 13.42
C LEU A 791 13.07 -2.73 13.63
N LYS A 792 12.61 -2.79 14.87
CA LYS A 792 11.17 -2.83 15.20
C LYS A 792 10.44 -1.56 14.78
N GLU A 793 11.03 -0.38 15.02
CA GLU A 793 10.46 0.89 14.59
C GLU A 793 10.40 0.98 13.06
N GLN A 794 11.46 0.54 12.35
CA GLN A 794 11.47 0.51 10.88
C GLN A 794 10.42 -0.46 10.31
N LEU A 795 10.23 -1.63 10.92
CA LEU A 795 9.16 -2.55 10.56
C LEU A 795 7.79 -1.92 10.78
N SER A 796 7.56 -1.30 11.93
CA SER A 796 6.29 -0.63 12.24
C SER A 796 5.94 0.48 11.25
N ALA A 797 6.93 1.28 10.84
CA ALA A 797 6.74 2.42 9.96
C ALA A 797 6.58 2.04 8.48
N HIS A 798 7.25 0.98 8.02
CA HIS A 798 7.42 0.75 6.59
C HIS A 798 6.84 -0.58 6.07
N LEU A 799 6.55 -1.56 6.94
CA LEU A 799 6.18 -2.91 6.50
C LEU A 799 4.89 -2.91 5.64
N LEU A 800 3.90 -2.11 6.02
CA LEU A 800 2.66 -1.98 5.26
C LEU A 800 2.92 -1.36 3.88
N ASP A 801 3.72 -0.31 3.82
CA ASP A 801 4.03 0.40 2.58
C ASP A 801 4.86 -0.45 1.62
N ILE A 802 5.84 -1.21 2.13
CA ILE A 802 6.71 -2.09 1.33
C ILE A 802 5.89 -3.10 0.52
N THR A 803 4.81 -3.62 1.08
CA THR A 803 3.93 -4.57 0.38
C THR A 803 3.12 -3.94 -0.75
N THR A 804 3.03 -2.62 -0.79
CA THR A 804 2.28 -1.87 -1.81
C THR A 804 3.14 -1.39 -2.98
N TYR A 805 4.48 -1.40 -2.86
CA TYR A 805 5.37 -0.96 -3.93
C TYR A 805 5.34 -1.91 -5.13
N ARG A 806 5.67 -1.34 -6.29
CA ARG A 806 5.75 -2.03 -7.59
C ARG A 806 7.06 -1.67 -8.30
N GLU A 807 7.46 -2.51 -9.25
CA GLU A 807 8.68 -2.27 -10.07
C GLU A 807 8.66 -0.89 -10.75
N ALA A 808 7.50 -0.40 -11.13
CA ALA A 808 7.35 0.95 -11.67
C ALA A 808 7.77 2.07 -10.69
N ASP A 809 7.70 1.82 -9.38
CA ASP A 809 8.14 2.78 -8.37
C ASP A 809 9.65 2.98 -8.31
N LEU A 810 10.42 2.04 -8.85
CA LEU A 810 11.89 2.11 -8.92
C LEU A 810 12.39 3.10 -9.99
N CYS A 811 11.59 3.40 -11.01
CA CYS A 811 12.05 4.03 -12.24
C CYS A 811 12.60 5.46 -12.12
N ASP A 812 12.16 6.22 -11.12
CA ASP A 812 12.68 7.59 -10.84
C ASP A 812 13.50 7.63 -9.55
N SER A 813 13.87 6.47 -9.03
CA SER A 813 14.75 6.39 -7.86
C SER A 813 16.22 6.44 -8.25
N SER A 814 17.05 6.78 -7.29
CA SER A 814 18.51 6.81 -7.47
C SER A 814 19.12 5.42 -7.71
N CYS A 815 18.35 4.36 -7.52
CA CYS A 815 18.81 2.98 -7.59
C CYS A 815 18.96 2.45 -9.03
N ILE A 816 18.27 3.05 -10.02
CA ILE A 816 18.35 2.63 -11.42
C ILE A 816 19.47 3.41 -12.09
N THR A 817 20.58 2.74 -12.38
CA THR A 817 21.75 3.32 -13.05
C THR A 817 21.71 3.17 -14.57
N GLU A 818 20.91 2.24 -15.06
CA GLU A 818 20.71 1.99 -16.48
C GLU A 818 20.06 3.19 -17.16
N LYS A 819 20.58 3.52 -18.33
CA LYS A 819 20.06 4.61 -19.16
C LYS A 819 19.00 4.14 -20.15
N VAL A 820 18.92 2.85 -20.41
CA VAL A 820 17.96 2.26 -21.36
C VAL A 820 16.81 1.60 -20.58
N PHE A 821 15.58 1.95 -20.95
CA PHE A 821 14.35 1.42 -20.38
C PHE A 821 13.53 0.71 -21.45
N VAL A 822 13.03 -0.47 -21.17
CA VAL A 822 12.08 -1.19 -22.03
C VAL A 822 10.78 -1.38 -21.25
N SER A 823 9.67 -0.84 -21.77
CA SER A 823 8.41 -0.81 -21.03
C SER A 823 7.20 -0.82 -21.95
N THR A 824 6.07 -1.31 -21.44
CA THR A 824 4.80 -1.03 -22.10
C THR A 824 4.38 0.44 -21.90
N VAL A 825 3.61 0.97 -22.85
CA VAL A 825 3.15 2.38 -22.79
C VAL A 825 2.41 2.68 -21.48
N HIS A 826 1.57 1.76 -20.98
CA HIS A 826 0.83 1.93 -19.72
C HIS A 826 1.76 2.10 -18.52
N LYS A 827 2.80 1.28 -18.43
CA LYS A 827 3.77 1.36 -17.32
C LYS A 827 4.71 2.56 -17.43
N ALA A 828 4.92 3.08 -18.65
CA ALA A 828 5.70 4.28 -18.89
C ALA A 828 4.94 5.60 -18.64
N LYS A 829 3.63 5.56 -18.37
CA LYS A 829 2.87 6.78 -18.06
C LYS A 829 3.44 7.46 -16.82
N GLY A 830 3.60 8.79 -16.89
CA GLY A 830 4.24 9.62 -15.87
C GLY A 830 5.77 9.61 -15.91
N LEU A 831 6.43 8.71 -16.67
CA LEU A 831 7.87 8.76 -16.93
C LEU A 831 8.19 9.72 -18.09
N GLU A 832 9.46 10.13 -18.18
CA GLU A 832 9.96 11.03 -19.20
C GLU A 832 11.40 10.64 -19.58
N PHE A 833 11.70 10.67 -20.89
CA PHE A 833 12.99 10.25 -21.42
C PHE A 833 13.48 11.23 -22.47
N GLU A 834 14.77 11.42 -22.55
CA GLU A 834 15.37 12.25 -23.60
C GLU A 834 15.11 11.65 -24.98
N ASN A 835 15.18 10.32 -25.11
CA ASN A 835 15.00 9.58 -26.35
C ASN A 835 13.92 8.52 -26.18
N VAL A 836 12.94 8.50 -27.08
CA VAL A 836 11.84 7.52 -27.07
C VAL A 836 11.78 6.82 -28.43
N ILE A 837 11.69 5.49 -28.38
CA ILE A 837 11.43 4.64 -29.54
C ILE A 837 10.07 3.97 -29.32
N ILE A 838 9.13 4.17 -30.23
CA ILE A 838 7.83 3.49 -30.23
C ILE A 838 7.93 2.30 -31.18
N PHE A 839 7.78 1.09 -30.65
CA PHE A 839 7.91 -0.16 -31.39
C PHE A 839 6.58 -0.66 -31.92
N GLU A 840 6.61 -1.32 -33.08
CA GLU A 840 5.48 -1.98 -33.72
C GLU A 840 4.28 -1.03 -33.99
N ALA A 841 4.58 0.16 -34.51
CA ALA A 841 3.57 1.16 -34.87
C ALA A 841 2.83 0.81 -36.16
N THR A 842 2.16 -0.34 -36.17
CA THR A 842 1.44 -0.91 -37.32
C THR A 842 -0.07 -0.83 -37.15
N ASP A 843 -0.79 -0.83 -38.26
CA ASP A 843 -2.25 -1.03 -38.26
C ASP A 843 -2.60 -2.42 -37.70
N GLY A 844 -3.62 -2.47 -36.86
CA GLY A 844 -4.02 -3.64 -36.10
C GLY A 844 -3.30 -3.82 -34.78
N ILE A 845 -2.29 -2.97 -34.45
CA ILE A 845 -1.67 -2.80 -33.13
C ILE A 845 -2.03 -1.43 -32.55
N TYR A 846 -1.96 -0.38 -33.33
CA TYR A 846 -2.41 0.96 -33.00
C TYR A 846 -3.32 1.50 -34.14
N PRO A 847 -4.68 1.39 -34.03
CA PRO A 847 -5.45 0.70 -32.97
C PRO A 847 -5.36 -0.83 -33.08
N PHE A 848 -5.63 -1.53 -31.96
CA PHE A 848 -5.67 -2.97 -31.95
C PHE A 848 -6.87 -3.49 -32.78
N PHE A 849 -6.72 -4.60 -33.49
CA PHE A 849 -7.66 -5.09 -34.50
C PHE A 849 -9.08 -5.40 -33.98
N ASP A 850 -9.25 -5.64 -32.69
CA ASP A 850 -10.55 -5.86 -32.04
C ASP A 850 -11.30 -4.58 -31.66
N LYS A 851 -10.61 -3.42 -31.67
CA LYS A 851 -11.15 -2.10 -31.38
C LYS A 851 -11.90 -1.56 -32.58
N LYS A 852 -13.23 -1.56 -32.51
CA LYS A 852 -14.11 -1.24 -33.66
C LYS A 852 -14.97 0.01 -33.45
N THR A 853 -15.22 0.36 -32.19
CA THR A 853 -16.02 1.55 -31.91
C THR A 853 -15.19 2.82 -31.98
N PRO A 854 -15.76 3.96 -32.32
CA PRO A 854 -15.03 5.24 -32.34
C PRO A 854 -14.37 5.56 -30.99
N GLU A 855 -15.03 5.20 -29.87
CA GLU A 855 -14.49 5.42 -28.52
C GLU A 855 -13.27 4.54 -28.25
N GLU A 856 -13.30 3.28 -28.63
CA GLU A 856 -12.16 2.36 -28.48
C GLU A 856 -10.96 2.76 -29.36
N ILE A 857 -11.23 3.26 -30.57
CA ILE A 857 -10.18 3.80 -31.44
C ILE A 857 -9.56 5.05 -30.82
N ARG A 858 -10.38 5.94 -30.25
CA ARG A 858 -9.91 7.17 -29.58
C ARG A 858 -9.11 6.83 -28.31
N GLU A 859 -9.48 5.77 -27.59
CA GLU A 859 -8.66 5.27 -26.48
C GLU A 859 -7.27 4.80 -26.94
N SER A 860 -7.21 4.06 -28.05
CA SER A 860 -5.96 3.65 -28.67
C SER A 860 -5.14 4.86 -29.16
N ALA A 861 -5.79 5.90 -29.68
CA ALA A 861 -5.13 7.16 -30.06
C ALA A 861 -4.55 7.89 -28.84
N ARG A 862 -5.23 7.91 -27.68
CA ARG A 862 -4.68 8.45 -26.43
C ARG A 862 -3.45 7.66 -25.96
N LEU A 863 -3.50 6.31 -26.07
CA LEU A 863 -2.36 5.48 -25.71
C LEU A 863 -1.12 5.83 -26.55
N PHE A 864 -1.30 6.01 -27.87
CA PHE A 864 -0.23 6.43 -28.76
C PHE A 864 0.26 7.86 -28.46
N TYR A 865 -0.65 8.78 -28.14
CA TYR A 865 -0.32 10.13 -27.69
C TYR A 865 0.52 10.12 -26.40
N VAL A 866 0.14 9.29 -25.41
CA VAL A 866 0.92 9.13 -24.20
C VAL A 866 2.32 8.64 -24.52
N ALA A 867 2.46 7.64 -25.41
CA ALA A 867 3.78 7.14 -25.82
C ALA A 867 4.67 8.25 -26.41
N MET A 868 4.14 9.05 -27.35
CA MET A 868 4.88 10.15 -27.99
C MET A 868 5.29 11.23 -26.97
N THR A 869 4.38 11.61 -26.06
CA THR A 869 4.63 12.67 -25.07
C THR A 869 5.60 12.30 -23.97
N ARG A 870 6.13 11.07 -23.96
CA ARG A 870 7.25 10.68 -23.08
C ARG A 870 8.57 11.25 -23.55
N ALA A 871 8.68 11.66 -24.84
CA ALA A 871 9.89 12.20 -25.42
C ALA A 871 10.16 13.64 -24.98
N LYS A 872 11.41 13.92 -24.58
CA LYS A 872 11.91 15.27 -24.29
C LYS A 872 12.71 15.87 -25.43
N LYS A 873 13.45 15.03 -26.16
CA LYS A 873 14.37 15.49 -27.22
C LYS A 873 14.18 14.73 -28.53
N ARG A 874 14.08 13.41 -28.53
CA ARG A 874 14.01 12.60 -29.74
C ARG A 874 12.87 11.60 -29.67
N LEU A 875 12.20 11.47 -30.82
CA LEU A 875 11.10 10.53 -30.99
C LEU A 875 11.32 9.73 -32.27
N HIS A 876 11.59 8.44 -32.10
CA HIS A 876 11.67 7.48 -33.18
C HIS A 876 10.45 6.57 -33.16
N ILE A 877 9.95 6.24 -34.34
CA ILE A 877 8.78 5.34 -34.49
C ILE A 877 9.19 4.24 -35.45
N THR A 878 8.99 2.97 -35.06
CA THR A 878 9.34 1.83 -35.92
C THR A 878 8.13 0.99 -36.25
N TYR A 879 8.16 0.34 -37.41
CA TYR A 879 7.16 -0.63 -37.81
C TYR A 879 7.75 -1.70 -38.76
N ALA A 880 7.17 -2.90 -38.73
CA ALA A 880 7.46 -3.97 -39.68
C ALA A 880 6.53 -3.89 -40.89
N GLU A 881 7.07 -4.05 -42.11
CA GLU A 881 6.28 -4.08 -43.34
C GLU A 881 5.53 -5.41 -43.55
N SER A 882 5.96 -6.48 -42.88
CA SER A 882 5.27 -7.77 -42.90
C SER A 882 5.40 -8.52 -41.56
N VAL A 883 4.49 -9.43 -41.34
CA VAL A 883 4.54 -10.41 -40.24
C VAL A 883 4.42 -11.81 -40.81
N SER A 884 5.46 -12.61 -40.59
CA SER A 884 5.51 -14.01 -40.99
C SER A 884 5.32 -14.92 -39.77
N GLY A 885 4.73 -16.08 -39.97
CA GLY A 885 4.49 -17.05 -38.90
C GLY A 885 4.08 -18.41 -39.44
N ILE A 886 3.87 -19.36 -38.51
CA ILE A 886 3.31 -20.67 -38.82
C ILE A 886 1.89 -20.72 -38.28
N SER A 887 0.93 -21.00 -39.14
CA SER A 887 -0.49 -21.17 -38.76
C SER A 887 -0.67 -22.31 -37.77
N LYS A 888 -1.81 -22.37 -37.08
CA LYS A 888 -2.21 -23.52 -36.23
C LYS A 888 -2.21 -24.87 -36.97
N TRP A 889 -2.24 -24.80 -38.29
CA TRP A 889 -2.25 -25.98 -39.18
C TRP A 889 -0.85 -26.32 -39.76
N GLY A 890 0.21 -25.63 -39.26
CA GLY A 890 1.59 -25.87 -39.68
C GLY A 890 1.99 -25.19 -40.99
N ASN A 891 1.13 -24.41 -41.64
CA ASN A 891 1.44 -23.71 -42.89
C ASN A 891 2.11 -22.36 -42.61
N PRO A 892 3.22 -22.01 -43.26
CA PRO A 892 3.81 -20.69 -43.21
C PRO A 892 2.85 -19.66 -43.83
N TYR A 893 2.79 -18.50 -43.20
CA TYR A 893 2.05 -17.33 -43.72
C TYR A 893 2.90 -16.07 -43.60
N SER A 894 2.71 -15.13 -44.50
CA SER A 894 3.18 -13.75 -44.41
C SER A 894 2.03 -12.82 -44.73
N ILE A 895 1.88 -11.81 -43.91
CA ILE A 895 0.86 -10.76 -44.03
C ILE A 895 1.55 -9.43 -44.09
N ASP A 896 1.32 -8.67 -45.17
CA ASP A 896 1.81 -7.32 -45.32
C ASP A 896 1.13 -6.41 -44.27
N LYS A 897 1.88 -5.50 -43.69
CA LYS A 897 1.47 -4.55 -42.68
C LYS A 897 1.68 -3.12 -43.15
N GLU A 898 0.68 -2.32 -42.91
CA GLU A 898 0.76 -0.87 -43.10
C GLU A 898 1.15 -0.18 -41.78
N PRO A 899 1.85 0.97 -41.85
CA PRO A 899 2.06 1.78 -40.65
C PRO A 899 0.73 2.22 -40.04
N THR A 900 0.69 2.44 -38.73
CA THR A 900 -0.53 2.86 -38.04
C THR A 900 -1.18 4.09 -38.72
N PRO A 901 -2.51 4.09 -38.86
CA PRO A 901 -3.24 5.26 -39.39
C PRO A 901 -3.00 6.53 -38.55
N PHE A 902 -2.60 6.41 -37.30
CA PHE A 902 -2.27 7.53 -36.41
C PHE A 902 -1.08 8.36 -36.88
N LEU A 903 -0.26 7.87 -37.79
CA LEU A 903 0.85 8.64 -38.39
C LEU A 903 0.40 9.56 -39.51
N ARG A 904 -0.82 9.42 -40.06
CA ARG A 904 -1.28 10.11 -41.27
C ARG A 904 -1.02 11.61 -41.26
N HIS A 905 -1.32 12.28 -40.16
CA HIS A 905 -1.25 13.74 -40.06
C HIS A 905 0.10 14.28 -39.58
N ILE A 906 0.90 13.43 -38.89
CA ILE A 906 2.18 13.81 -38.29
C ILE A 906 3.39 13.36 -39.09
N LYS A 907 3.23 12.45 -40.07
CA LYS A 907 4.32 11.88 -40.90
C LYS A 907 5.22 12.95 -41.54
N LYS A 908 4.64 14.11 -41.90
CA LYS A 908 5.33 15.24 -42.50
C LYS A 908 6.43 15.88 -41.64
N TYR A 909 6.46 15.61 -40.35
CA TYR A 909 7.47 16.13 -39.40
C TYR A 909 8.69 15.22 -39.28
N PHE A 910 8.61 13.99 -39.78
CA PHE A 910 9.60 12.95 -39.57
C PHE A 910 10.50 12.73 -40.77
N ASN A 911 11.75 12.39 -40.53
CA ASN A 911 12.68 11.83 -41.52
C ASN A 911 12.39 10.31 -41.69
N PHE A 912 12.65 9.78 -42.90
CA PHE A 912 12.43 8.38 -43.27
C PHE A 912 13.77 7.71 -43.62
#